data_ae8a225f5e3c69580062285daf3707f1
#
_entry.id   ae8a225f5e3c69580062285daf3707f1
#
_cell.length_a   1.000
_cell.length_b   1.000
_cell.length_c   1.000
_cell.angle_alpha   90.00
_cell.angle_beta   90.00
_cell.angle_gamma   90.00
#
_symmetry.space_group_name_H-M   'P 1'
#
loop_
_entity.id
_entity.type
_entity.pdbx_description
1 polymer ?
#
loop_
_entity_poly.entity_id
_entity_poly.type
_entity_poly.pdbx_seq_one_letter_code
_entity_poly.pdbx_strand_id
1 'polypeptide(L)'
;MIEKNRMHGGAKKGILTMARILMNLDREWRFHLGDVEVDTKNSHNQSYNCCKAGAQDGPGGKIWHDSEWRIVDLPHDYFAESDFSADNLHSHGYRTRNNAWYRKSFVLDESMAGKELFVCFEGTAVNAEFYFNGSLMERSFSAYTETIFNITDRVYFDGRPNVLAVYIKGFETEGWWYEGAGIYRHVRLYAKDKLHIAHNGVFGKPVLKKGTQNSWTVEVETTLENSNYEETAAAVRATILDGDKVIATATTAPITCQTDSQKAVLQKLNVSRPTRWDVDNPRLYTLHVEVLRDGNVVDEQVERIGFRTIAIDAERGFFLNGRPLKIKGTCNHQDHAGVGVAVPDSVQYYRVKRLKEMGTNAYRCSHNLPAKEILDACDEIGLIVMDENRRFESRREVLEYLDIMVKRDRNHPSVVFWSLFNEEPLQNTEEGARIFRRMKSRILHLDDTRLIMGAINGTMEGAGMEMDVTGINYAIHNIASFHAQHPEQPIIGSENNSAVTTRGCYKSDREVAQVLHNYDEEVVPWGQSVRQTWKFTRENDYFAGIFIWTGFDYRGEPTPFKYPSVSSQFGIMDTCGFPKDSFYFNKACFTDKPMVHLLPHWNWKKGETVRVMAVSNCEEVELFLNGKSLGRKPCDACEPAEWQVEFAPGRLVARAYRGGKQVARTEQRTAGRPYAIKICPVSTVIKNDGADTAIVNFCVVDRRGVVVPNADHLLHFDVTGDGFVRGVGNGDPNSHESDVLPKRRAYCGWCQALISTTLGGKSLSLRAWSDKLEPATLDLTVEEVPAPLCPKNVTNYLLDGFTMSDVTDEKPDPLVKISDDDMNSFIPVQFVEACHQRDFRNGWRIYRVCPKVQGGGTYTLNFSYGRSLYTEIYVNGKHVETIDKYINGQYTTKAFTVAAGDTPDIRILMHCQNESEYGAGFAGRVEMIEVI
;
A
#
# COMPACT_ATOMS: atom_id res chain seq x y z
N MET A 1 -18.54 7.83 -1.16
CA MET A 1 -19.86 8.29 -1.62
C MET A 1 -20.79 7.17 -2.13
N ILE A 2 -20.31 5.92 -2.24
CA ILE A 2 -21.09 4.75 -2.70
C ILE A 2 -21.85 4.02 -1.57
N GLU A 3 -21.50 4.22 -0.31
CA GLU A 3 -22.14 3.55 0.83
C GLU A 3 -23.36 4.28 1.42
N LYS A 4 -23.69 5.49 0.99
CA LYS A 4 -24.79 6.29 1.58
C LYS A 4 -26.22 5.94 1.13
N ASN A 5 -26.45 5.02 0.20
CA ASN A 5 -27.79 4.83 -0.41
C ASN A 5 -28.46 3.47 -0.13
N ARG A 6 -28.14 2.76 0.95
CA ARG A 6 -28.85 1.50 1.29
C ARG A 6 -29.86 1.57 2.42
N MET A 7 -30.30 2.74 2.85
CA MET A 7 -31.38 2.81 3.85
C MET A 7 -32.49 3.76 3.42
N HIS A 8 -33.44 3.29 2.63
CA HIS A 8 -34.85 3.73 2.65
C HIS A 8 -35.68 2.80 1.77
N GLY A 9 -36.29 1.83 2.40
CA GLY A 9 -37.29 0.95 1.83
C GLY A 9 -37.70 -0.10 2.85
N GLY A 10 -38.80 0.15 3.58
CA GLY A 10 -39.28 -0.77 4.59
C GLY A 10 -39.59 -2.15 4.01
N ALA A 11 -38.82 -3.14 4.38
CA ALA A 11 -39.09 -4.53 4.13
C ALA A 11 -38.85 -5.34 5.42
N LYS A 12 -39.72 -6.30 5.62
CA LYS A 12 -39.80 -7.24 6.73
C LYS A 12 -38.42 -7.80 7.12
N LYS A 13 -38.19 -8.01 8.43
CA LYS A 13 -37.05 -8.75 8.99
C LYS A 13 -36.96 -10.17 8.37
N GLY A 14 -36.31 -10.27 7.20
CA GLY A 14 -35.70 -11.45 6.68
C GLY A 14 -34.22 -11.25 6.83
N ILE A 15 -33.48 -12.24 7.28
CA ILE A 15 -32.03 -12.27 7.30
C ILE A 15 -31.58 -11.98 5.87
N LEU A 16 -31.06 -10.78 5.62
CA LEU A 16 -30.41 -10.45 4.35
C LEU A 16 -29.08 -11.22 4.38
N THR A 17 -29.06 -12.40 3.77
CA THR A 17 -27.82 -13.07 3.39
C THR A 17 -27.14 -12.17 2.36
N MET A 18 -26.08 -11.44 2.76
CA MET A 18 -25.24 -10.74 1.81
C MET A 18 -24.67 -11.75 0.82
N ALA A 19 -24.83 -11.50 -0.48
CA ALA A 19 -24.39 -12.41 -1.53
C ALA A 19 -22.88 -12.69 -1.42
N ARG A 20 -22.08 -11.63 -1.20
CA ARG A 20 -20.64 -11.70 -0.94
C ARG A 20 -20.33 -10.95 0.35
N ILE A 21 -19.50 -11.54 1.21
CA ILE A 21 -18.99 -10.89 2.42
C ILE A 21 -17.54 -10.50 2.17
N LEU A 22 -17.22 -9.24 2.45
CA LEU A 22 -15.84 -8.70 2.43
C LEU A 22 -15.49 -8.23 3.84
N MET A 23 -14.43 -8.81 4.41
CA MET A 23 -13.91 -8.40 5.72
C MET A 23 -12.52 -7.79 5.58
N ASN A 24 -12.25 -6.78 6.40
CA ASN A 24 -10.95 -6.17 6.54
C ASN A 24 -10.13 -6.90 7.61
N LEU A 25 -8.91 -7.30 7.28
CA LEU A 25 -7.99 -7.98 8.19
C LEU A 25 -6.82 -7.08 8.63
N ASP A 26 -6.85 -5.77 8.37
CA ASP A 26 -5.70 -4.89 8.56
C ASP A 26 -5.32 -4.63 10.02
N ARG A 27 -6.22 -4.89 10.97
CA ARG A 27 -6.03 -4.45 12.36
C ARG A 27 -5.41 -5.51 13.25
N GLU A 28 -4.58 -5.05 14.22
CA GLU A 28 -4.11 -5.85 15.36
C GLU A 28 -3.33 -7.12 14.96
N TRP A 29 -2.36 -6.96 14.07
CA TRP A 29 -1.38 -8.00 13.79
C TRP A 29 -0.31 -8.05 14.86
N ARG A 30 0.09 -9.25 15.26
CA ARG A 30 1.29 -9.49 16.07
C ARG A 30 2.51 -9.47 15.17
N PHE A 31 3.49 -8.64 15.47
CA PHE A 31 4.69 -8.41 14.67
C PHE A 31 5.96 -8.72 15.46
N HIS A 32 6.86 -9.48 14.84
CA HIS A 32 8.19 -9.77 15.35
C HIS A 32 9.25 -9.44 14.31
N LEU A 33 10.23 -8.63 14.70
CA LEU A 33 11.37 -8.30 13.84
C LEU A 33 12.47 -9.35 13.99
N GLY A 34 12.92 -9.89 12.88
CA GLY A 34 13.96 -10.91 12.82
C GLY A 34 13.44 -12.34 12.72
N ASP A 35 14.39 -13.25 12.65
CA ASP A 35 14.12 -14.68 12.65
C ASP A 35 13.80 -15.15 14.06
N VAL A 36 13.06 -16.24 14.14
CA VAL A 36 12.74 -16.93 15.39
C VAL A 36 13.39 -18.29 15.37
N GLU A 37 14.23 -18.56 16.39
CA GLU A 37 14.79 -19.88 16.56
C GLU A 37 13.67 -20.85 16.98
N VAL A 38 13.47 -21.87 16.18
CA VAL A 38 12.56 -22.96 16.49
C VAL A 38 13.42 -24.14 16.93
N ASP A 39 13.17 -24.66 18.14
CA ASP A 39 13.87 -25.87 18.63
C ASP A 39 13.39 -27.06 17.78
N THR A 40 14.07 -27.27 16.66
CA THR A 40 13.86 -28.41 15.77
C THR A 40 14.53 -29.66 16.33
N LYS A 41 14.01 -30.20 17.42
CA LYS A 41 14.31 -31.58 17.77
C LYS A 41 13.64 -32.46 16.71
N ASN A 42 14.43 -32.97 15.79
CA ASN A 42 13.99 -33.84 14.69
C ASN A 42 13.34 -35.12 15.23
N SER A 43 12.09 -35.05 15.65
CA SER A 43 11.29 -36.23 15.92
C SER A 43 10.68 -36.79 14.65
N HIS A 44 10.36 -38.06 14.69
CA HIS A 44 9.62 -38.71 13.60
C HIS A 44 8.26 -38.01 13.33
N ASN A 45 7.53 -37.64 14.38
CA ASN A 45 6.21 -37.02 14.25
C ASN A 45 6.30 -35.61 13.63
N GLN A 46 7.30 -34.82 14.00
CA GLN A 46 7.53 -33.50 13.42
C GLN A 46 7.86 -33.60 11.93
N SER A 47 8.82 -34.44 11.58
CA SER A 47 9.18 -34.69 10.18
C SER A 47 7.98 -35.25 9.40
N TYR A 48 7.20 -36.14 10.00
CA TYR A 48 6.03 -36.73 9.38
C TYR A 48 4.95 -35.65 9.08
N ASN A 49 4.63 -34.80 10.05
CA ASN A 49 3.63 -33.74 9.89
C ASN A 49 4.08 -32.69 8.89
N CYS A 50 5.33 -32.24 8.95
CA CYS A 50 5.88 -31.29 7.97
C CYS A 50 5.83 -31.87 6.54
N CYS A 51 6.25 -33.11 6.34
CA CYS A 51 6.28 -33.74 5.02
C CYS A 51 4.91 -34.13 4.48
N LYS A 52 3.97 -34.50 5.34
CA LYS A 52 2.67 -35.04 4.92
C LYS A 52 1.56 -34.00 4.88
N ALA A 53 1.51 -33.10 5.86
CA ALA A 53 0.44 -32.11 6.00
C ALA A 53 0.90 -30.66 5.73
N GLY A 54 2.18 -30.43 5.46
CA GLY A 54 2.74 -29.08 5.37
C GLY A 54 2.64 -28.30 6.70
N ALA A 55 2.41 -29.02 7.80
CA ALA A 55 2.27 -28.40 9.10
C ALA A 55 3.63 -27.82 9.54
N GLN A 56 3.60 -26.59 10.05
CA GLN A 56 4.78 -25.88 10.52
C GLN A 56 4.82 -25.87 12.04
N ASP A 57 6.01 -26.05 12.56
CA ASP A 57 6.35 -25.66 13.93
C ASP A 57 6.86 -24.21 13.93
N GLY A 58 6.93 -23.60 15.11
CA GLY A 58 7.35 -22.21 15.22
C GLY A 58 6.26 -21.20 14.80
N PRO A 59 6.65 -19.98 14.41
CA PRO A 59 5.71 -18.88 14.12
C PRO A 59 4.72 -19.15 13.00
N GLY A 60 5.07 -20.01 12.03
CA GLY A 60 4.17 -20.46 10.97
C GLY A 60 3.13 -21.45 11.46
N GLY A 61 3.34 -22.04 12.63
CA GLY A 61 2.45 -23.03 13.24
C GLY A 61 1.14 -22.43 13.75
N LYS A 62 0.13 -23.31 13.90
CA LYS A 62 -1.15 -22.90 14.48
C LYS A 62 -1.00 -22.38 15.90
N ILE A 63 -0.16 -23.03 16.68
CA ILE A 63 0.09 -22.77 18.10
C ILE A 63 1.49 -22.17 18.24
N TRP A 64 1.56 -20.92 18.70
CA TRP A 64 2.81 -20.22 18.94
C TRP A 64 2.64 -19.15 20.01
N HIS A 65 3.69 -18.90 20.81
CA HIS A 65 3.69 -17.87 21.83
C HIS A 65 4.00 -16.50 21.19
N ASP A 66 2.97 -15.74 20.81
CA ASP A 66 3.08 -14.43 20.18
C ASP A 66 2.49 -13.29 21.03
N SER A 67 2.08 -13.57 22.29
CA SER A 67 1.44 -12.57 23.15
C SER A 67 2.34 -11.39 23.51
N GLU A 68 3.67 -11.56 23.48
CA GLU A 68 4.64 -10.49 23.71
C GLU A 68 5.06 -9.74 22.42
N TRP A 69 4.60 -10.19 21.27
CA TRP A 69 4.88 -9.52 20.02
C TRP A 69 4.17 -8.18 19.94
N ARG A 70 4.82 -7.19 19.33
CA ARG A 70 4.25 -5.87 19.15
C ARG A 70 2.99 -5.94 18.29
N ILE A 71 1.95 -5.19 18.67
CA ILE A 71 0.74 -5.05 17.85
C ILE A 71 0.98 -3.95 16.81
N VAL A 72 0.64 -4.22 15.55
CA VAL A 72 0.67 -3.29 14.45
C VAL A 72 -0.61 -3.36 13.62
N ASP A 73 -1.01 -2.24 13.04
CA ASP A 73 -2.05 -2.16 12.03
C ASP A 73 -1.44 -2.02 10.63
N LEU A 74 -2.09 -2.63 9.63
CA LEU A 74 -1.69 -2.51 8.23
C LEU A 74 -2.35 -1.26 7.58
N PRO A 75 -1.74 -0.71 6.56
CA PRO A 75 -0.42 -1.02 5.96
C PRO A 75 0.74 -0.78 6.91
N HIS A 76 1.78 -1.63 6.87
CA HIS A 76 2.95 -1.53 7.74
C HIS A 76 4.25 -1.79 6.97
N ASP A 77 5.21 -0.86 7.09
CA ASP A 77 6.56 -0.94 6.54
C ASP A 77 7.59 -0.81 7.68
N TYR A 78 8.13 -1.95 8.13
CA TYR A 78 9.06 -1.95 9.25
C TYR A 78 10.47 -1.43 8.91
N PHE A 79 10.82 -1.30 7.61
CA PHE A 79 12.06 -0.62 7.22
C PHE A 79 11.98 0.89 7.47
N ALA A 80 10.79 1.50 7.34
CA ALA A 80 10.61 2.91 7.68
C ALA A 80 10.89 3.22 9.16
N GLU A 81 10.81 2.21 10.02
CA GLU A 81 11.09 2.32 11.46
C GLU A 81 12.57 2.07 11.82
N SER A 82 13.36 1.50 10.89
CA SER A 82 14.74 1.08 11.15
C SER A 82 15.73 2.25 11.10
N ASP A 83 16.92 2.02 11.67
CA ASP A 83 18.04 2.97 11.64
C ASP A 83 18.74 3.00 10.28
N PHE A 84 19.51 4.06 10.05
CA PHE A 84 20.36 4.22 8.88
C PHE A 84 21.80 3.78 9.19
N SER A 85 22.47 3.16 8.21
CA SER A 85 23.88 2.84 8.26
C SER A 85 24.53 3.00 6.90
N ALA A 86 25.75 3.58 6.87
CA ALA A 86 26.53 3.71 5.64
C ALA A 86 26.88 2.36 4.97
N ASP A 87 26.86 1.26 5.74
CA ASP A 87 27.16 -0.09 5.27
C ASP A 87 25.95 -0.77 4.58
N ASN A 88 24.77 -0.18 4.70
CA ASN A 88 23.55 -0.70 4.09
C ASN A 88 23.41 -0.33 2.60
N LEU A 89 22.44 -0.92 1.93
CA LEU A 89 22.25 -0.73 0.49
C LEU A 89 21.90 0.73 0.14
N HIS A 90 22.76 1.33 -0.67
CA HIS A 90 22.57 2.64 -1.27
C HIS A 90 21.23 2.80 -1.97
N SER A 91 20.87 1.85 -2.83
CA SER A 91 19.61 1.84 -3.59
C SER A 91 18.36 1.83 -2.70
N HIS A 92 18.47 1.31 -1.47
CA HIS A 92 17.38 1.22 -0.50
C HIS A 92 17.47 2.30 0.60
N GLY A 93 18.19 3.39 0.37
CA GLY A 93 18.27 4.53 1.29
C GLY A 93 18.99 4.23 2.58
N TYR A 94 19.94 3.29 2.56
CA TYR A 94 20.78 2.94 3.71
C TYR A 94 20.04 2.47 4.97
N ARG A 95 18.76 2.05 4.84
CA ARG A 95 17.98 1.50 5.95
C ARG A 95 18.47 0.10 6.35
N THR A 96 18.44 -0.18 7.65
CA THR A 96 18.78 -1.51 8.19
C THR A 96 17.67 -2.48 7.82
N ARG A 97 18.07 -3.62 7.24
CA ARG A 97 17.18 -4.65 6.71
C ARG A 97 17.14 -5.83 7.66
N ASN A 98 16.00 -6.52 7.71
CA ASN A 98 15.77 -7.69 8.53
C ASN A 98 14.65 -8.56 7.96
N ASN A 99 14.62 -9.85 8.34
CA ASN A 99 13.42 -10.67 8.18
C ASN A 99 12.37 -10.28 9.22
N ALA A 100 11.13 -10.72 9.04
CA ALA A 100 10.08 -10.47 10.01
C ALA A 100 8.95 -11.50 9.95
N TRP A 101 8.21 -11.59 11.05
CA TRP A 101 7.02 -12.39 11.18
C TRP A 101 5.82 -11.52 11.51
N TYR A 102 4.68 -11.86 10.91
CA TYR A 102 3.36 -11.34 11.27
C TYR A 102 2.44 -12.49 11.62
N ARG A 103 1.60 -12.33 12.66
CA ARG A 103 0.59 -13.29 13.03
C ARG A 103 -0.71 -12.60 13.39
N LYS A 104 -1.83 -13.25 13.07
CA LYS A 104 -3.17 -12.78 13.43
C LYS A 104 -4.05 -13.97 13.78
N SER A 105 -4.63 -13.93 14.98
CA SER A 105 -5.59 -14.93 15.46
C SER A 105 -6.99 -14.31 15.53
N PHE A 106 -7.98 -15.00 14.95
CA PHE A 106 -9.35 -14.48 14.87
C PHE A 106 -10.37 -15.63 14.81
N VAL A 107 -11.63 -15.34 15.16
CA VAL A 107 -12.75 -16.25 14.98
C VAL A 107 -13.68 -15.76 13.88
N LEU A 108 -14.31 -16.69 13.20
CA LEU A 108 -15.31 -16.44 12.15
C LEU A 108 -16.68 -16.91 12.61
N ASP A 109 -17.70 -16.16 12.20
CA ASP A 109 -19.10 -16.49 12.49
C ASP A 109 -19.56 -17.72 11.70
N GLU A 110 -20.34 -18.59 12.34
CA GLU A 110 -20.87 -19.81 11.74
C GLU A 110 -21.73 -19.56 10.48
N SER A 111 -22.28 -18.35 10.34
CA SER A 111 -23.02 -17.94 9.13
C SER A 111 -22.21 -17.98 7.84
N MET A 112 -20.88 -18.04 7.95
CA MET A 112 -19.99 -18.19 6.80
C MET A 112 -19.70 -19.65 6.45
N ALA A 113 -20.13 -20.60 7.29
CA ALA A 113 -19.97 -22.02 7.00
C ALA A 113 -20.70 -22.38 5.69
N GLY A 114 -20.05 -23.19 4.87
CA GLY A 114 -20.58 -23.58 3.55
C GLY A 114 -20.32 -22.57 2.42
N LYS A 115 -19.69 -21.43 2.70
CA LYS A 115 -19.17 -20.50 1.69
C LYS A 115 -17.72 -20.86 1.31
N GLU A 116 -17.28 -20.38 0.15
CA GLU A 116 -15.87 -20.37 -0.24
C GLU A 116 -15.17 -19.16 0.39
N LEU A 117 -14.07 -19.40 1.11
CA LEU A 117 -13.33 -18.37 1.82
C LEU A 117 -11.93 -18.19 1.21
N PHE A 118 -11.60 -16.93 0.91
CA PHE A 118 -10.30 -16.55 0.34
C PHE A 118 -9.66 -15.45 1.18
N VAL A 119 -8.35 -15.54 1.38
CA VAL A 119 -7.55 -14.43 1.92
C VAL A 119 -6.75 -13.83 0.77
N CYS A 120 -6.79 -12.51 0.64
CA CYS A 120 -6.05 -11.74 -0.34
C CYS A 120 -5.14 -10.73 0.35
N PHE A 121 -3.84 -10.81 0.08
CA PHE A 121 -2.85 -9.82 0.43
C PHE A 121 -2.58 -8.97 -0.81
N GLU A 122 -2.89 -7.68 -0.77
CA GLU A 122 -2.76 -6.78 -1.92
C GLU A 122 -1.30 -6.37 -2.21
N GLY A 123 -0.40 -6.56 -1.25
CA GLY A 123 1.04 -6.36 -1.41
C GLY A 123 1.83 -6.69 -0.16
N THR A 124 2.89 -7.49 -0.33
CA THR A 124 3.76 -7.96 0.75
C THR A 124 5.21 -7.96 0.29
N ALA A 125 6.05 -7.10 0.84
CA ALA A 125 7.43 -6.89 0.43
C ALA A 125 8.40 -7.62 1.37
N VAL A 126 9.33 -8.40 0.85
CA VAL A 126 9.48 -9.08 -0.43
C VAL A 126 9.68 -10.56 -0.13
N ASN A 127 9.35 -11.47 -1.07
CA ASN A 127 9.51 -12.92 -0.91
C ASN A 127 8.89 -13.46 0.38
N ALA A 128 7.56 -13.54 0.40
CA ALA A 128 6.79 -13.92 1.58
C ALA A 128 6.28 -15.36 1.52
N GLU A 129 6.14 -15.96 2.69
CA GLU A 129 5.51 -17.26 2.91
C GLU A 129 4.25 -17.07 3.76
N PHE A 130 3.12 -17.60 3.29
CA PHE A 130 1.81 -17.42 3.92
C PHE A 130 1.32 -18.75 4.51
N TYR A 131 0.96 -18.72 5.77
CA TYR A 131 0.48 -19.88 6.52
C TYR A 131 -0.93 -19.65 7.03
N PHE A 132 -1.77 -20.65 6.95
CA PHE A 132 -3.10 -20.66 7.57
C PHE A 132 -3.29 -21.91 8.39
N ASN A 133 -3.65 -21.74 9.67
CA ASN A 133 -3.82 -22.82 10.65
C ASN A 133 -2.65 -23.83 10.64
N GLY A 134 -1.41 -23.33 10.54
CA GLY A 134 -0.19 -24.12 10.55
C GLY A 134 0.21 -24.75 9.23
N SER A 135 -0.53 -24.54 8.16
CA SER A 135 -0.20 -25.06 6.84
C SER A 135 0.32 -23.93 5.95
N LEU A 136 1.40 -24.19 5.22
CA LEU A 136 1.87 -23.31 4.15
C LEU A 136 0.81 -23.30 3.04
N MET A 137 0.26 -22.15 2.76
CA MET A 137 -0.78 -21.94 1.73
C MET A 137 -0.19 -21.45 0.43
N GLU A 138 0.71 -20.46 0.49
CA GLU A 138 1.26 -19.83 -0.71
C GLU A 138 2.65 -19.25 -0.44
N ARG A 139 3.40 -19.00 -1.50
CA ARG A 139 4.65 -18.24 -1.52
C ARG A 139 4.56 -17.20 -2.62
N SER A 140 4.89 -15.96 -2.30
CA SER A 140 4.99 -14.90 -3.29
C SER A 140 6.41 -14.37 -3.35
N PHE A 141 7.00 -14.41 -4.52
CA PHE A 141 8.29 -13.77 -4.74
C PHE A 141 8.11 -12.26 -4.98
N SER A 142 7.06 -11.85 -5.70
CA SER A 142 6.82 -10.45 -6.01
C SER A 142 6.29 -9.67 -4.82
N ALA A 143 6.88 -8.51 -4.58
CA ALA A 143 6.38 -7.55 -3.60
C ALA A 143 5.06 -6.88 -4.04
N TYR A 144 4.79 -6.81 -5.33
CA TYR A 144 3.85 -5.84 -5.93
C TYR A 144 2.55 -6.47 -6.42
N THR A 145 2.53 -7.78 -6.66
CA THR A 145 1.33 -8.51 -7.06
C THR A 145 0.52 -8.92 -5.84
N GLU A 146 -0.79 -8.95 -5.99
CA GLU A 146 -1.66 -9.54 -4.97
C GLU A 146 -1.43 -11.05 -4.85
N THR A 147 -1.49 -11.57 -3.62
CA THR A 147 -1.44 -13.00 -3.31
C THR A 147 -2.75 -13.42 -2.72
N ILE A 148 -3.47 -14.31 -3.41
CA ILE A 148 -4.77 -14.83 -2.97
C ILE A 148 -4.74 -16.35 -2.87
N PHE A 149 -5.30 -16.89 -1.80
CA PHE A 149 -5.44 -18.34 -1.62
C PHE A 149 -6.73 -18.71 -0.91
N ASN A 150 -7.24 -19.89 -1.24
CA ASN A 150 -8.45 -20.48 -0.65
C ASN A 150 -8.13 -21.11 0.70
N ILE A 151 -8.92 -20.78 1.73
CA ILE A 151 -8.78 -21.31 3.10
C ILE A 151 -9.95 -22.19 3.52
N THR A 152 -10.95 -22.41 2.67
CA THR A 152 -12.25 -23.01 2.97
C THR A 152 -12.16 -24.31 3.78
N ASP A 153 -11.30 -25.25 3.32
CA ASP A 153 -11.17 -26.57 3.93
C ASP A 153 -10.42 -26.58 5.27
N ARG A 154 -9.87 -25.44 5.69
CA ARG A 154 -9.02 -25.32 6.89
C ARG A 154 -9.57 -24.41 7.97
N VAL A 155 -10.73 -23.77 7.71
CA VAL A 155 -11.37 -22.82 8.62
C VAL A 155 -12.10 -23.53 9.75
N TYR A 156 -12.00 -22.96 10.96
CA TYR A 156 -12.81 -23.34 12.11
C TYR A 156 -13.94 -22.32 12.31
N PHE A 157 -15.16 -22.84 12.53
CA PHE A 157 -16.36 -22.06 12.84
C PHE A 157 -16.92 -22.37 14.24
N ASP A 158 -16.27 -23.24 14.99
CA ASP A 158 -16.70 -23.74 16.28
C ASP A 158 -16.14 -22.94 17.48
N GLY A 159 -15.74 -21.70 17.23
CA GLY A 159 -15.15 -20.80 18.22
C GLY A 159 -13.64 -20.98 18.41
N ARG A 160 -13.02 -21.99 17.81
CA ARG A 160 -11.56 -22.09 17.80
C ARG A 160 -10.94 -20.98 16.96
N PRO A 161 -9.76 -20.44 17.35
CA PRO A 161 -9.05 -19.46 16.57
C PRO A 161 -8.65 -19.99 15.20
N ASN A 162 -8.80 -19.14 14.18
CA ASN A 162 -8.11 -19.26 12.91
C ASN A 162 -6.85 -18.38 12.97
N VAL A 163 -5.74 -18.90 12.50
CA VAL A 163 -4.44 -18.23 12.58
C VAL A 163 -3.86 -18.02 11.19
N LEU A 164 -3.64 -16.76 10.84
CA LEU A 164 -2.79 -16.36 9.72
C LEU A 164 -1.38 -16.06 10.24
N ALA A 165 -0.36 -16.56 9.55
CA ALA A 165 1.03 -16.15 9.79
C ALA A 165 1.71 -15.85 8.46
N VAL A 166 2.59 -14.85 8.47
CA VAL A 166 3.35 -14.43 7.29
C VAL A 166 4.82 -14.27 7.68
N TYR A 167 5.70 -14.94 6.96
CA TYR A 167 7.14 -14.75 7.06
C TYR A 167 7.64 -13.94 5.88
N ILE A 168 8.40 -12.90 6.15
CA ILE A 168 8.94 -11.99 5.14
C ILE A 168 10.47 -12.04 5.17
N LYS A 169 11.06 -12.32 3.98
CA LYS A 169 12.51 -12.39 3.79
C LYS A 169 13.07 -11.02 3.39
N GLY A 170 13.05 -10.07 4.32
CA GLY A 170 13.39 -8.66 4.05
C GLY A 170 14.85 -8.41 3.64
N PHE A 171 15.75 -9.41 3.65
CA PHE A 171 17.08 -9.31 3.07
C PHE A 171 17.10 -9.47 1.53
N GLU A 172 16.05 -10.01 0.94
CA GLU A 172 15.95 -10.16 -0.51
C GLU A 172 15.45 -8.85 -1.15
N THR A 173 15.71 -8.68 -2.44
CA THR A 173 15.30 -7.51 -3.23
C THR A 173 14.74 -7.92 -4.57
N GLU A 174 13.78 -7.16 -5.07
CA GLU A 174 13.23 -7.30 -6.40
C GLU A 174 13.56 -6.08 -7.30
N GLY A 175 13.84 -4.94 -6.70
CA GLY A 175 14.18 -3.69 -7.34
C GLY A 175 15.49 -3.05 -6.84
N TRP A 176 15.90 -1.96 -7.47
CA TRP A 176 17.08 -1.16 -7.10
C TRP A 176 16.71 0.21 -6.51
N TRP A 177 15.54 0.29 -5.89
CA TRP A 177 15.00 1.43 -5.16
C TRP A 177 14.51 0.99 -3.78
N TYR A 178 14.01 1.91 -2.97
CA TYR A 178 13.41 1.60 -1.68
C TYR A 178 12.09 0.83 -1.87
N GLU A 179 12.12 -0.45 -1.62
CA GLU A 179 10.96 -1.34 -1.72
C GLU A 179 10.19 -1.43 -0.40
N GLY A 180 10.80 -0.95 0.72
CA GLY A 180 10.28 -1.20 2.06
C GLY A 180 10.31 -2.67 2.44
N ALA A 181 9.63 -3.03 3.51
CA ALA A 181 9.36 -4.41 3.88
C ALA A 181 8.18 -4.51 4.84
N GLY A 182 7.33 -5.49 4.63
CA GLY A 182 6.16 -5.72 5.47
C GLY A 182 4.92 -6.07 4.65
N ILE A 183 3.81 -6.20 5.33
CA ILE A 183 2.49 -6.23 4.71
C ILE A 183 2.09 -4.76 4.49
N TYR A 184 2.49 -4.21 3.36
CA TYR A 184 2.46 -2.77 3.13
C TYR A 184 1.22 -2.27 2.35
N ARG A 185 0.31 -3.17 2.01
CA ARG A 185 -1.03 -2.90 1.48
C ARG A 185 -2.07 -3.65 2.30
N HIS A 186 -3.33 -3.58 1.91
CA HIS A 186 -4.44 -4.17 2.65
C HIS A 186 -4.47 -5.70 2.60
N VAL A 187 -5.11 -6.28 3.63
CA VAL A 187 -5.45 -7.70 3.67
C VAL A 187 -6.96 -7.86 3.77
N ARG A 188 -7.54 -8.65 2.87
CA ARG A 188 -8.97 -8.87 2.75
C ARG A 188 -9.33 -10.35 2.91
N LEU A 189 -10.47 -10.62 3.54
CA LEU A 189 -11.09 -11.94 3.54
C LEU A 189 -12.40 -11.84 2.77
N TYR A 190 -12.55 -12.72 1.79
CA TYR A 190 -13.76 -12.87 0.99
C TYR A 190 -14.48 -14.15 1.40
N ALA A 191 -15.81 -14.08 1.65
CA ALA A 191 -16.65 -15.24 1.76
C ALA A 191 -17.72 -15.16 0.64
N LYS A 192 -17.68 -16.11 -0.30
CA LYS A 192 -18.49 -16.15 -1.50
C LYS A 192 -19.37 -17.41 -1.52
N ASP A 193 -20.44 -17.44 -2.33
CA ASP A 193 -21.15 -18.67 -2.63
C ASP A 193 -20.21 -19.65 -3.35
N LYS A 194 -20.51 -20.95 -3.29
CA LYS A 194 -19.73 -21.95 -4.05
C LYS A 194 -19.84 -21.78 -5.56
N LEU A 195 -20.90 -21.15 -6.04
CA LEU A 195 -20.97 -20.63 -7.41
C LEU A 195 -20.85 -19.11 -7.37
N HIS A 196 -19.71 -18.58 -7.74
CA HIS A 196 -19.38 -17.16 -7.60
C HIS A 196 -18.65 -16.61 -8.82
N ILE A 197 -18.47 -15.30 -8.85
CA ILE A 197 -17.57 -14.62 -9.80
C ILE A 197 -16.12 -14.85 -9.33
N ALA A 198 -15.28 -15.36 -10.20
CA ALA A 198 -13.86 -15.56 -9.96
C ALA A 198 -13.19 -14.25 -9.49
N HIS A 199 -12.05 -14.35 -8.83
CA HIS A 199 -11.29 -13.17 -8.42
C HIS A 199 -10.85 -12.36 -9.67
N ASN A 200 -11.11 -11.05 -9.67
CA ASN A 200 -10.93 -10.17 -10.84
C ASN A 200 -11.61 -10.70 -12.13
N GLY A 201 -12.74 -11.42 -11.97
CA GLY A 201 -13.43 -12.13 -13.03
C GLY A 201 -14.41 -11.29 -13.84
N VAL A 202 -14.55 -9.99 -13.60
CA VAL A 202 -15.40 -9.08 -14.38
C VAL A 202 -14.54 -8.19 -15.26
N PHE A 203 -14.85 -8.13 -16.54
CA PHE A 203 -14.29 -7.17 -17.48
C PHE A 203 -15.38 -6.44 -18.25
N GLY A 204 -15.49 -5.13 -18.04
CA GLY A 204 -16.39 -4.25 -18.81
C GLY A 204 -15.61 -3.51 -19.88
N LYS A 205 -15.72 -3.95 -21.15
CA LYS A 205 -15.01 -3.40 -22.31
C LYS A 205 -15.93 -2.50 -23.14
N PRO A 206 -15.84 -1.15 -23.01
CA PRO A 206 -16.60 -0.21 -23.86
C PRO A 206 -15.99 -0.14 -25.27
N VAL A 207 -16.77 -0.49 -26.28
CA VAL A 207 -16.38 -0.46 -27.69
C VAL A 207 -17.23 0.55 -28.44
N LEU A 208 -16.60 1.57 -29.06
CA LEU A 208 -17.28 2.53 -29.93
C LEU A 208 -17.76 1.83 -31.20
N LYS A 209 -19.04 1.92 -31.51
CA LYS A 209 -19.60 1.29 -32.71
C LYS A 209 -19.04 1.96 -33.97
N LYS A 210 -18.55 1.14 -34.89
CA LYS A 210 -17.99 1.59 -36.16
C LYS A 210 -18.96 2.48 -36.93
N GLY A 211 -18.50 3.63 -37.43
CA GLY A 211 -19.28 4.59 -38.19
C GLY A 211 -20.21 5.48 -37.36
N THR A 212 -20.12 5.42 -36.02
CA THR A 212 -20.86 6.30 -35.12
C THR A 212 -19.93 7.23 -34.36
N GLN A 213 -20.43 8.39 -33.94
CA GLN A 213 -19.65 9.33 -33.15
C GLN A 213 -19.67 8.99 -31.65
N ASN A 214 -20.78 8.48 -31.12
CA ASN A 214 -20.95 8.27 -29.69
C ASN A 214 -22.03 7.20 -29.35
N SER A 215 -22.06 6.11 -30.12
CA SER A 215 -22.87 4.93 -29.78
C SER A 215 -21.93 3.76 -29.44
N TRP A 216 -22.14 3.11 -28.32
CA TRP A 216 -21.23 2.15 -27.74
C TRP A 216 -21.90 0.80 -27.51
N THR A 217 -21.08 -0.24 -27.55
CA THR A 217 -21.39 -1.54 -26.96
C THR A 217 -20.41 -1.79 -25.83
N VAL A 218 -20.89 -2.06 -24.63
CA VAL A 218 -20.06 -2.59 -23.56
C VAL A 218 -20.12 -4.11 -23.64
N GLU A 219 -18.99 -4.73 -23.96
CA GLU A 219 -18.81 -6.18 -23.88
C GLU A 219 -18.42 -6.48 -22.44
N VAL A 220 -19.28 -7.23 -21.74
CA VAL A 220 -19.07 -7.62 -20.34
C VAL A 220 -18.72 -9.09 -20.31
N GLU A 221 -17.47 -9.39 -19.97
CA GLU A 221 -17.02 -10.74 -19.68
C GLU A 221 -17.13 -10.97 -18.17
N THR A 222 -17.78 -12.07 -17.78
CA THR A 222 -17.88 -12.51 -16.40
C THR A 222 -17.40 -13.95 -16.31
N THR A 223 -16.34 -14.18 -15.55
CA THR A 223 -15.85 -15.52 -15.27
C THR A 223 -16.52 -16.05 -14.02
N LEU A 224 -17.36 -17.07 -14.16
CA LEU A 224 -17.95 -17.81 -13.05
C LEU A 224 -17.01 -18.92 -12.60
N GLU A 225 -16.97 -19.19 -11.32
CA GLU A 225 -16.25 -20.33 -10.72
C GLU A 225 -17.23 -21.16 -9.90
N ASN A 226 -17.23 -22.46 -10.13
CA ASN A 226 -18.11 -23.42 -9.45
C ASN A 226 -17.29 -24.42 -8.63
N SER A 227 -17.28 -24.24 -7.32
CA SER A 227 -16.65 -25.13 -6.34
C SER A 227 -17.65 -26.17 -5.76
N ASN A 228 -18.85 -26.27 -6.32
CA ASN A 228 -19.79 -27.35 -5.94
C ASN A 228 -19.30 -28.70 -6.48
N TYR A 229 -19.61 -29.76 -5.77
CA TYR A 229 -19.34 -31.14 -6.20
C TYR A 229 -20.28 -31.63 -7.30
N GLU A 230 -21.15 -30.75 -7.79
CA GLU A 230 -22.11 -30.99 -8.86
C GLU A 230 -22.17 -29.83 -9.83
N GLU A 231 -22.62 -30.09 -11.06
CA GLU A 231 -22.88 -29.01 -11.99
C GLU A 231 -23.99 -28.09 -11.47
N THR A 232 -23.81 -26.80 -11.64
CA THR A 232 -24.72 -25.79 -11.11
C THR A 232 -25.10 -24.81 -12.20
N ALA A 233 -26.38 -24.48 -12.33
CA ALA A 233 -26.86 -23.49 -13.30
C ALA A 233 -27.15 -22.16 -12.62
N ALA A 234 -26.73 -21.05 -13.26
CA ALA A 234 -27.08 -19.69 -12.87
C ALA A 234 -27.23 -18.76 -14.08
N ALA A 235 -27.96 -17.68 -13.91
CA ALA A 235 -27.98 -16.57 -14.85
C ALA A 235 -27.05 -15.46 -14.38
N VAL A 236 -26.50 -14.67 -15.30
CA VAL A 236 -25.71 -13.48 -15.01
C VAL A 236 -26.48 -12.24 -15.44
N ARG A 237 -26.62 -11.27 -14.54
CA ARG A 237 -27.20 -9.95 -14.86
C ARG A 237 -26.11 -8.89 -14.78
N ALA A 238 -25.87 -8.19 -15.89
CA ALA A 238 -24.99 -7.05 -15.93
C ALA A 238 -25.82 -5.76 -16.08
N THR A 239 -25.52 -4.76 -15.26
CA THR A 239 -26.24 -3.46 -15.24
C THR A 239 -25.22 -2.34 -15.24
N ILE A 240 -25.38 -1.36 -16.14
CA ILE A 240 -24.56 -0.14 -16.18
C ILE A 240 -25.39 1.01 -15.64
N LEU A 241 -24.80 1.74 -14.67
CA LEU A 241 -25.43 2.89 -14.01
C LEU A 241 -24.62 4.17 -14.25
N ASP A 242 -25.35 5.28 -14.40
CA ASP A 242 -24.85 6.65 -14.37
C ASP A 242 -25.34 7.33 -13.07
N GLY A 243 -24.50 7.29 -12.02
CA GLY A 243 -24.96 7.50 -10.65
C GLY A 243 -25.97 6.40 -10.28
N ASP A 244 -27.17 6.77 -9.83
CA ASP A 244 -28.25 5.82 -9.50
C ASP A 244 -29.12 5.42 -10.69
N LYS A 245 -28.87 6.01 -11.87
CA LYS A 245 -29.70 5.78 -13.06
C LYS A 245 -29.20 4.59 -13.85
N VAL A 246 -30.02 3.55 -14.01
CA VAL A 246 -29.76 2.46 -14.95
C VAL A 246 -29.82 2.96 -16.39
N ILE A 247 -28.72 2.76 -17.13
CA ILE A 247 -28.63 3.16 -18.55
C ILE A 247 -28.62 1.97 -19.51
N ALA A 248 -28.23 0.79 -19.05
CA ALA A 248 -28.32 -0.46 -19.79
C ALA A 248 -28.34 -1.64 -18.81
N THR A 249 -29.05 -2.71 -19.17
CA THR A 249 -29.05 -3.97 -18.44
C THR A 249 -29.23 -5.15 -19.41
N ALA A 250 -28.64 -6.30 -19.07
CA ALA A 250 -28.80 -7.55 -19.77
C ALA A 250 -28.76 -8.70 -18.76
N THR A 251 -29.58 -9.73 -19.00
CA THR A 251 -29.58 -10.96 -18.21
C THR A 251 -29.50 -12.15 -19.16
N THR A 252 -28.63 -13.13 -18.85
CA THR A 252 -28.51 -14.35 -19.65
C THR A 252 -29.66 -15.34 -19.32
N ALA A 253 -29.90 -16.28 -20.22
CA ALA A 253 -30.52 -17.51 -19.79
C ALA A 253 -29.64 -18.25 -18.75
N PRO A 254 -30.17 -19.18 -17.95
CA PRO A 254 -29.35 -19.99 -17.07
C PRO A 254 -28.23 -20.70 -17.83
N ILE A 255 -27.02 -20.64 -17.30
CA ILE A 255 -25.82 -21.24 -17.87
C ILE A 255 -25.33 -22.30 -16.88
N THR A 256 -25.08 -23.50 -17.37
CA THR A 256 -24.52 -24.58 -16.57
C THR A 256 -23.00 -24.42 -16.44
N CYS A 257 -22.52 -24.39 -15.20
CA CYS A 257 -21.11 -24.46 -14.85
C CYS A 257 -20.81 -25.88 -14.34
N GLN A 258 -19.81 -26.52 -14.91
CA GLN A 258 -19.36 -27.83 -14.49
C GLN A 258 -18.76 -27.78 -13.08
N THR A 259 -18.73 -28.94 -12.41
CA THR A 259 -18.08 -29.04 -11.10
C THR A 259 -16.59 -28.65 -11.18
N ASP A 260 -16.06 -28.00 -10.17
CA ASP A 260 -14.66 -27.60 -10.04
C ASP A 260 -14.10 -26.96 -11.33
N SER A 261 -14.85 -26.01 -11.88
CA SER A 261 -14.48 -25.38 -13.14
C SER A 261 -14.79 -23.89 -13.21
N GLN A 262 -14.15 -23.22 -14.17
CA GLN A 262 -14.45 -21.85 -14.52
C GLN A 262 -15.21 -21.76 -15.85
N LYS A 263 -16.12 -20.79 -15.96
CA LYS A 263 -16.93 -20.54 -17.14
C LYS A 263 -16.99 -19.05 -17.46
N ALA A 264 -16.43 -18.67 -18.59
CA ALA A 264 -16.58 -17.29 -19.10
C ALA A 264 -17.97 -17.09 -19.72
N VAL A 265 -18.61 -15.99 -19.41
CA VAL A 265 -19.92 -15.54 -19.86
C VAL A 265 -19.77 -14.17 -20.51
N LEU A 266 -20.16 -14.04 -21.77
CA LEU A 266 -20.06 -12.78 -22.51
C LEU A 266 -21.45 -12.18 -22.73
N GLN A 267 -21.63 -10.90 -22.36
CA GLN A 267 -22.84 -10.12 -22.57
C GLN A 267 -22.53 -8.83 -23.33
N LYS A 268 -23.50 -8.29 -24.05
CA LYS A 268 -23.35 -7.04 -24.81
C LYS A 268 -24.46 -6.05 -24.43
N LEU A 269 -24.07 -4.93 -23.87
CA LEU A 269 -24.95 -3.86 -23.46
C LEU A 269 -24.76 -2.63 -24.35
N ASN A 270 -25.85 -2.14 -24.93
CA ASN A 270 -25.79 -0.95 -25.80
C ASN A 270 -26.00 0.34 -25.00
N VAL A 271 -25.07 1.28 -25.11
CA VAL A 271 -25.15 2.59 -24.46
C VAL A 271 -25.08 3.70 -25.52
N SER A 272 -26.06 4.60 -25.49
CA SER A 272 -26.16 5.71 -26.43
C SER A 272 -25.74 7.03 -25.76
N ARG A 273 -24.80 7.70 -26.39
CA ARG A 273 -24.29 9.03 -26.01
C ARG A 273 -23.82 9.17 -24.56
N PRO A 274 -23.01 8.22 -24.03
CA PRO A 274 -22.42 8.43 -22.72
C PRO A 274 -21.46 9.63 -22.73
N THR A 275 -21.30 10.28 -21.60
CA THR A 275 -20.21 11.24 -21.40
C THR A 275 -18.91 10.46 -21.37
N ARG A 276 -17.95 10.83 -22.23
CA ARG A 276 -16.67 10.14 -22.30
C ARG A 276 -15.78 10.52 -21.11
N TRP A 277 -14.99 9.56 -20.65
CA TRP A 277 -13.89 9.81 -19.74
C TRP A 277 -12.78 10.58 -20.47
N ASP A 278 -12.26 11.61 -19.85
CA ASP A 278 -11.21 12.47 -20.37
C ASP A 278 -10.40 13.03 -19.21
N VAL A 279 -9.15 13.43 -19.44
CA VAL A 279 -8.28 14.01 -18.39
C VAL A 279 -8.85 15.30 -17.77
N ASP A 280 -9.66 16.04 -18.49
CA ASP A 280 -10.32 17.27 -18.01
C ASP A 280 -11.75 17.04 -17.52
N ASN A 281 -12.36 15.89 -17.86
CA ASN A 281 -13.71 15.50 -17.47
C ASN A 281 -13.76 13.98 -17.23
N PRO A 282 -13.24 13.50 -16.09
CA PRO A 282 -13.08 12.08 -15.80
C PRO A 282 -14.40 11.41 -15.37
N ARG A 283 -15.33 11.24 -16.34
CA ARG A 283 -16.64 10.64 -16.05
C ARG A 283 -16.55 9.13 -15.94
N LEU A 284 -17.01 8.61 -14.80
CA LEU A 284 -17.08 7.19 -14.47
C LEU A 284 -18.53 6.69 -14.42
N TYR A 285 -18.70 5.42 -14.73
CA TYR A 285 -19.95 4.67 -14.67
C TYR A 285 -19.74 3.43 -13.81
N THR A 286 -20.81 2.96 -13.18
CA THR A 286 -20.79 1.72 -12.39
C THR A 286 -21.26 0.57 -13.26
N LEU A 287 -20.47 -0.50 -13.33
CA LEU A 287 -20.86 -1.80 -13.86
C LEU A 287 -21.15 -2.74 -12.68
N HIS A 288 -22.40 -3.09 -12.49
CA HIS A 288 -22.85 -4.05 -11.47
C HIS A 288 -23.18 -5.39 -12.13
N VAL A 289 -22.50 -6.45 -11.69
CA VAL A 289 -22.70 -7.81 -12.18
C VAL A 289 -23.19 -8.69 -11.03
N GLU A 290 -24.28 -9.40 -11.27
CA GLU A 290 -24.93 -10.28 -10.30
C GLU A 290 -25.06 -11.70 -10.86
N VAL A 291 -24.80 -12.69 -10.02
CA VAL A 291 -25.04 -14.12 -10.29
C VAL A 291 -26.37 -14.52 -9.67
N LEU A 292 -27.27 -15.03 -10.48
CA LEU A 292 -28.64 -15.34 -10.09
C LEU A 292 -28.88 -16.84 -10.14
N ARG A 293 -29.18 -17.47 -8.99
CA ARG A 293 -29.61 -18.85 -8.90
C ARG A 293 -31.04 -18.90 -8.38
N ASP A 294 -31.95 -19.50 -9.11
CA ASP A 294 -33.38 -19.56 -8.81
C ASP A 294 -34.02 -18.19 -8.53
N GLY A 295 -33.53 -17.15 -9.24
CA GLY A 295 -33.99 -15.77 -9.11
C GLY A 295 -33.38 -14.99 -7.94
N ASN A 296 -32.58 -15.62 -7.08
CA ASN A 296 -31.89 -14.98 -5.96
C ASN A 296 -30.44 -14.63 -6.33
N VAL A 297 -29.96 -13.48 -5.86
CA VAL A 297 -28.56 -13.07 -6.03
C VAL A 297 -27.70 -13.90 -5.07
N VAL A 298 -26.80 -14.71 -5.60
CA VAL A 298 -25.87 -15.56 -4.81
C VAL A 298 -24.48 -14.96 -4.73
N ASP A 299 -24.08 -14.15 -5.73
CA ASP A 299 -22.84 -13.37 -5.71
C ASP A 299 -23.01 -12.10 -6.55
N GLU A 300 -22.23 -11.06 -6.24
CA GLU A 300 -22.24 -9.80 -6.96
C GLU A 300 -20.86 -9.15 -6.97
N GLN A 301 -20.55 -8.38 -8.03
CA GLN A 301 -19.34 -7.59 -8.14
C GLN A 301 -19.67 -6.24 -8.78
N VAL A 302 -19.03 -5.19 -8.25
CA VAL A 302 -19.19 -3.82 -8.74
C VAL A 302 -17.85 -3.31 -9.23
N GLU A 303 -17.83 -2.87 -10.50
CA GLU A 303 -16.66 -2.28 -11.15
C GLU A 303 -16.96 -0.85 -11.59
N ARG A 304 -15.90 -0.07 -11.78
CA ARG A 304 -15.99 1.25 -12.41
C ARG A 304 -15.46 1.18 -13.83
N ILE A 305 -16.17 1.75 -14.77
CA ILE A 305 -15.78 1.81 -16.18
C ILE A 305 -15.90 3.23 -16.72
N GLY A 306 -15.17 3.52 -17.80
CA GLY A 306 -15.25 4.80 -18.50
C GLY A 306 -15.27 4.60 -20.02
N PHE A 307 -16.03 5.42 -20.72
CA PHE A 307 -16.11 5.40 -22.17
C PHE A 307 -15.02 6.29 -22.78
N ARG A 308 -14.07 5.73 -23.47
CA ARG A 308 -13.01 6.50 -24.14
C ARG A 308 -12.50 5.76 -25.39
N THR A 309 -11.88 6.51 -26.29
CA THR A 309 -11.05 5.95 -27.36
C THR A 309 -9.64 6.46 -27.24
N ILE A 310 -8.68 5.59 -27.52
CA ILE A 310 -7.25 5.91 -27.60
C ILE A 310 -6.73 5.57 -28.99
N ALA A 311 -5.78 6.35 -29.46
CA ALA A 311 -5.02 6.05 -30.66
C ALA A 311 -3.63 6.68 -30.55
N ILE A 312 -2.67 6.11 -31.25
CA ILE A 312 -1.35 6.70 -31.42
C ILE A 312 -0.98 6.68 -32.91
N ASP A 313 -0.30 7.72 -33.34
CA ASP A 313 0.09 7.94 -34.72
C ASP A 313 1.56 8.35 -34.74
N ALA A 314 2.33 7.74 -35.62
CA ALA A 314 3.78 7.93 -35.65
C ALA A 314 4.21 9.37 -36.02
N GLU A 315 3.34 10.13 -36.74
CA GLU A 315 3.61 11.53 -37.14
C GLU A 315 2.95 12.56 -36.24
N ARG A 316 1.83 12.20 -35.58
CA ARG A 316 0.98 13.16 -34.86
C ARG A 316 0.87 12.88 -33.37
N GLY A 317 1.53 11.83 -32.87
CA GLY A 317 1.55 11.45 -31.47
C GLY A 317 0.27 10.83 -30.94
N PHE A 318 -0.07 11.11 -29.69
CA PHE A 318 -1.17 10.44 -28.97
C PHE A 318 -2.50 11.18 -29.08
N PHE A 319 -3.60 10.42 -29.17
CA PHE A 319 -4.97 10.92 -29.26
C PHE A 319 -5.87 10.29 -28.20
N LEU A 320 -6.58 11.15 -27.45
CA LEU A 320 -7.65 10.76 -26.55
C LEU A 320 -8.99 11.26 -27.11
N ASN A 321 -9.95 10.35 -27.27
CA ASN A 321 -11.28 10.68 -27.83
C ASN A 321 -11.24 11.36 -29.20
N GLY A 322 -10.24 11.04 -30.02
CA GLY A 322 -10.00 11.63 -31.34
C GLY A 322 -9.39 13.03 -31.32
N ARG A 323 -9.00 13.58 -30.15
CA ARG A 323 -8.30 14.85 -30.01
C ARG A 323 -6.81 14.60 -29.72
N PRO A 324 -5.88 15.35 -30.35
CA PRO A 324 -4.47 15.27 -29.97
C PRO A 324 -4.28 15.64 -28.51
N LEU A 325 -3.47 14.86 -27.82
CA LEU A 325 -3.12 15.11 -26.41
C LEU A 325 -1.62 14.84 -26.21
N LYS A 326 -0.87 15.88 -25.89
CA LYS A 326 0.52 15.73 -25.51
C LYS A 326 0.59 15.17 -24.08
N ILE A 327 1.26 14.04 -23.91
CA ILE A 327 1.47 13.42 -22.61
C ILE A 327 2.42 14.29 -21.78
N LYS A 328 1.98 14.65 -20.58
CA LYS A 328 2.66 15.46 -19.57
C LYS A 328 2.71 14.65 -18.28
N GLY A 329 3.53 13.61 -18.27
CA GLY A 329 3.55 12.58 -17.24
C GLY A 329 4.67 12.74 -16.23
N THR A 330 4.59 11.96 -15.15
CA THR A 330 5.65 11.75 -14.17
C THR A 330 5.81 10.28 -13.85
N CYS A 331 7.05 9.82 -13.67
CA CYS A 331 7.39 8.54 -13.05
C CYS A 331 7.29 8.69 -11.53
N ASN A 332 6.78 7.67 -10.83
CA ASN A 332 6.58 7.80 -9.39
C ASN A 332 6.85 6.47 -8.68
N HIS A 333 7.77 6.48 -7.72
CA HIS A 333 7.88 5.43 -6.72
C HIS A 333 6.76 5.54 -5.70
N GLN A 334 6.51 4.45 -4.96
CA GLN A 334 5.33 4.32 -4.11
C GLN A 334 5.53 4.77 -2.65
N ASP A 335 6.73 5.23 -2.27
CA ASP A 335 7.01 5.67 -0.90
C ASP A 335 6.57 7.10 -0.60
N HIS A 336 6.35 7.41 0.68
CA HIS A 336 6.07 8.74 1.19
C HIS A 336 6.78 8.95 2.54
N ALA A 337 7.18 10.20 2.81
CA ALA A 337 7.81 10.54 4.08
C ALA A 337 6.94 10.15 5.28
N GLY A 338 7.55 9.59 6.32
CA GLY A 338 6.87 9.19 7.55
C GLY A 338 6.29 7.78 7.55
N VAL A 339 6.04 7.17 6.38
CA VAL A 339 5.37 5.86 6.30
C VAL A 339 6.05 4.86 5.35
N GLY A 340 7.14 5.27 4.68
CA GLY A 340 7.77 4.40 3.68
C GLY A 340 6.79 4.01 2.57
N VAL A 341 6.71 2.72 2.24
CA VAL A 341 5.77 2.20 1.21
C VAL A 341 4.38 1.88 1.77
N ALA A 342 4.20 1.90 3.10
CA ALA A 342 2.91 1.69 3.76
C ALA A 342 2.04 2.97 3.70
N VAL A 343 1.77 3.44 2.49
CA VAL A 343 1.12 4.73 2.24
C VAL A 343 -0.40 4.61 2.40
N PRO A 344 -1.03 5.36 3.33
CA PRO A 344 -2.49 5.37 3.49
C PRO A 344 -3.22 5.85 2.22
N ASP A 345 -4.45 5.39 2.01
CA ASP A 345 -5.26 5.69 0.82
C ASP A 345 -5.42 7.20 0.57
N SER A 346 -5.71 7.96 1.63
CA SER A 346 -5.84 9.42 1.55
C SER A 346 -4.54 10.10 1.11
N VAL A 347 -3.38 9.54 1.46
CA VAL A 347 -2.06 10.04 1.03
C VAL A 347 -1.79 9.67 -0.42
N GLN A 348 -2.25 8.50 -0.91
CA GLN A 348 -2.20 8.15 -2.34
C GLN A 348 -2.97 9.19 -3.17
N TYR A 349 -4.21 9.51 -2.78
CA TYR A 349 -5.01 10.57 -3.42
C TYR A 349 -4.35 11.95 -3.35
N TYR A 350 -3.73 12.29 -2.22
CA TYR A 350 -2.97 13.54 -2.08
C TYR A 350 -1.85 13.63 -3.12
N ARG A 351 -1.06 12.57 -3.29
CA ARG A 351 0.05 12.54 -4.25
C ARG A 351 -0.45 12.77 -5.68
N VAL A 352 -1.51 12.08 -6.11
CA VAL A 352 -2.12 12.26 -7.44
C VAL A 352 -2.66 13.68 -7.62
N LYS A 353 -3.33 14.26 -6.61
CA LYS A 353 -3.80 15.66 -6.64
C LYS A 353 -2.65 16.66 -6.78
N ARG A 354 -1.53 16.45 -6.08
CA ARG A 354 -0.34 17.33 -6.20
C ARG A 354 0.20 17.34 -7.63
N LEU A 355 0.27 16.19 -8.29
CA LEU A 355 0.67 16.12 -9.69
C LEU A 355 -0.32 16.84 -10.61
N LYS A 356 -1.61 16.64 -10.42
CA LYS A 356 -2.65 17.34 -11.20
C LYS A 356 -2.57 18.87 -11.05
N GLU A 357 -2.28 19.38 -9.86
CA GLU A 357 -2.08 20.82 -9.59
C GLU A 357 -0.91 21.44 -10.39
N MET A 358 0.08 20.64 -10.73
CA MET A 358 1.19 21.04 -11.59
C MET A 358 0.77 21.15 -13.07
N GLY A 359 -0.31 20.49 -13.46
CA GLY A 359 -0.76 20.38 -14.85
C GLY A 359 -0.42 19.03 -15.49
N THR A 360 0.01 18.06 -14.71
CA THR A 360 0.24 16.67 -15.14
C THR A 360 -1.07 16.05 -15.61
N ASN A 361 -1.01 15.30 -16.73
CA ASN A 361 -2.13 14.54 -17.27
C ASN A 361 -1.86 13.04 -17.37
N ALA A 362 -0.67 12.57 -16.94
CA ALA A 362 -0.30 11.17 -16.96
C ALA A 362 0.58 10.75 -15.77
N TYR A 363 0.47 9.51 -15.35
CA TYR A 363 1.17 8.87 -14.24
C TYR A 363 1.83 7.58 -14.73
N ARG A 364 3.11 7.39 -14.50
CA ARG A 364 3.80 6.11 -14.73
C ARG A 364 4.10 5.45 -13.39
N CYS A 365 3.73 4.18 -13.29
CA CYS A 365 4.00 3.33 -12.13
C CYS A 365 5.42 2.78 -12.22
N SER A 366 6.38 3.40 -11.58
CA SER A 366 7.81 3.04 -11.68
C SER A 366 8.24 2.19 -10.48
N HIS A 367 8.72 0.97 -10.66
CA HIS A 367 8.67 0.14 -11.86
C HIS A 367 7.93 -1.16 -11.48
N ASN A 368 6.65 -1.06 -11.17
CA ASN A 368 5.84 -2.14 -10.59
C ASN A 368 4.35 -1.80 -10.60
N LEU A 369 3.52 -2.79 -10.31
CA LEU A 369 2.08 -2.59 -10.11
C LEU A 369 1.82 -1.63 -8.94
N PRO A 370 0.99 -0.59 -9.14
CA PRO A 370 0.65 0.37 -8.09
C PRO A 370 -0.34 -0.21 -7.08
N ALA A 371 -0.53 0.49 -5.97
CA ALA A 371 -1.70 0.31 -5.13
C ALA A 371 -2.97 0.63 -5.94
N LYS A 372 -4.06 -0.10 -5.69
CA LYS A 372 -5.33 0.08 -6.40
C LYS A 372 -5.88 1.50 -6.26
N GLU A 373 -5.68 2.11 -5.11
CA GLU A 373 -6.10 3.47 -4.77
C GLU A 373 -5.43 4.54 -5.65
N ILE A 374 -4.25 4.29 -6.18
CA ILE A 374 -3.59 5.15 -7.18
C ILE A 374 -4.38 5.16 -8.49
N LEU A 375 -4.81 3.98 -8.96
CA LEU A 375 -5.61 3.86 -10.17
C LEU A 375 -6.99 4.50 -9.98
N ASP A 376 -7.62 4.26 -8.83
CA ASP A 376 -8.86 4.90 -8.43
C ASP A 376 -8.74 6.43 -8.44
N ALA A 377 -7.66 6.96 -7.87
CA ALA A 377 -7.39 8.40 -7.86
C ALA A 377 -7.13 8.93 -9.28
N CYS A 378 -6.41 8.19 -10.14
CA CYS A 378 -6.18 8.58 -11.53
C CYS A 378 -7.47 8.58 -12.34
N ASP A 379 -8.35 7.59 -12.14
CA ASP A 379 -9.68 7.54 -12.75
C ASP A 379 -10.55 8.75 -12.39
N GLU A 380 -10.56 9.16 -11.12
CA GLU A 380 -11.40 10.22 -10.58
C GLU A 380 -10.86 11.63 -10.85
N ILE A 381 -9.54 11.79 -10.83
CA ILE A 381 -8.86 13.10 -10.98
C ILE A 381 -8.55 13.38 -12.46
N GLY A 382 -8.50 12.34 -13.29
CA GLY A 382 -8.25 12.45 -14.73
C GLY A 382 -6.74 12.46 -15.06
N LEU A 383 -6.04 11.37 -14.75
CA LEU A 383 -4.67 11.13 -15.23
C LEU A 383 -4.64 9.82 -16.05
N ILE A 384 -3.98 9.85 -17.18
CA ILE A 384 -3.64 8.64 -17.95
C ILE A 384 -2.60 7.84 -17.17
N VAL A 385 -2.71 6.52 -17.14
CA VAL A 385 -1.77 5.65 -16.45
C VAL A 385 -0.99 4.79 -17.44
N MET A 386 0.33 4.76 -17.25
CA MET A 386 1.23 3.73 -17.73
C MET A 386 1.44 2.76 -16.57
N ASP A 387 0.70 1.65 -16.61
CA ASP A 387 0.80 0.58 -15.62
C ASP A 387 1.93 -0.36 -15.99
N GLU A 388 2.82 -0.65 -15.03
CA GLU A 388 4.10 -1.28 -15.35
C GLU A 388 4.30 -2.60 -14.60
N ASN A 389 4.66 -3.63 -15.35
CA ASN A 389 5.07 -4.92 -14.82
C ASN A 389 6.52 -4.86 -14.35
N ARG A 390 6.85 -5.56 -13.24
CA ARG A 390 8.18 -5.51 -12.67
C ARG A 390 9.22 -6.34 -13.45
N ARG A 391 8.87 -7.54 -13.93
CA ARG A 391 9.85 -8.52 -14.43
C ARG A 391 9.73 -8.75 -15.92
N PHE A 392 10.84 -8.73 -16.60
CA PHE A 392 10.95 -9.01 -18.04
C PHE A 392 11.38 -10.44 -18.30
N GLU A 393 10.47 -11.37 -18.17
CA GLU A 393 10.68 -12.80 -18.39
C GLU A 393 9.41 -13.47 -18.92
N SER A 394 9.58 -14.65 -19.54
CA SER A 394 8.46 -15.43 -20.08
C SER A 394 8.26 -16.79 -19.40
N ARG A 395 8.88 -17.03 -18.24
CA ARG A 395 8.57 -18.20 -17.42
C ARG A 395 7.16 -18.10 -16.83
N ARG A 396 6.59 -19.26 -16.51
CA ARG A 396 5.17 -19.38 -16.10
C ARG A 396 4.77 -18.43 -14.98
N GLU A 397 5.52 -18.41 -13.90
CA GLU A 397 5.24 -17.58 -12.71
C GLU A 397 5.16 -16.08 -13.08
N VAL A 398 6.10 -15.57 -13.89
CA VAL A 398 6.11 -14.15 -14.27
C VAL A 398 4.95 -13.83 -15.22
N LEU A 399 4.56 -14.77 -16.09
CA LEU A 399 3.35 -14.60 -16.91
C LEU A 399 2.06 -14.62 -16.07
N GLU A 400 2.04 -15.35 -14.94
CA GLU A 400 0.94 -15.30 -13.97
C GLU A 400 0.87 -13.94 -13.26
N TYR A 401 2.00 -13.31 -12.90
CA TYR A 401 2.02 -11.93 -12.39
C TYR A 401 1.47 -10.93 -13.41
N LEU A 402 1.80 -11.12 -14.68
CA LEU A 402 1.25 -10.31 -15.78
C LEU A 402 -0.27 -10.47 -15.92
N ASP A 403 -0.77 -11.71 -15.77
CA ASP A 403 -2.22 -11.96 -15.75
C ASP A 403 -2.92 -11.24 -14.60
N ILE A 404 -2.32 -11.27 -13.40
CA ILE A 404 -2.83 -10.57 -12.22
C ILE A 404 -2.92 -9.07 -12.51
N MET A 405 -1.87 -8.45 -13.00
CA MET A 405 -1.85 -7.04 -13.38
C MET A 405 -3.03 -6.70 -14.31
N VAL A 406 -3.11 -7.38 -15.44
CA VAL A 406 -4.11 -7.06 -16.46
C VAL A 406 -5.54 -7.31 -15.95
N LYS A 407 -5.81 -8.45 -15.31
CA LYS A 407 -7.15 -8.77 -14.81
C LYS A 407 -7.61 -7.82 -13.71
N ARG A 408 -6.69 -7.42 -12.81
CA ARG A 408 -6.99 -6.47 -11.74
C ARG A 408 -7.32 -5.09 -12.29
N ASP A 409 -6.56 -4.61 -13.30
CA ASP A 409 -6.53 -3.20 -13.66
C ASP A 409 -7.25 -2.86 -14.98
N ARG A 410 -7.69 -3.87 -15.78
CA ARG A 410 -8.32 -3.68 -17.10
C ARG A 410 -9.66 -2.94 -17.09
N ASN A 411 -10.30 -2.72 -15.93
CA ASN A 411 -11.52 -1.93 -15.84
C ASN A 411 -11.26 -0.42 -15.66
N HIS A 412 -10.04 -0.03 -15.26
CA HIS A 412 -9.68 1.39 -15.06
C HIS A 412 -9.56 2.13 -16.40
N PRO A 413 -10.41 3.15 -16.67
CA PRO A 413 -10.31 3.93 -17.91
C PRO A 413 -9.04 4.77 -18.00
N SER A 414 -8.41 5.10 -16.86
CA SER A 414 -7.13 5.82 -16.80
C SER A 414 -5.97 5.00 -17.37
N VAL A 415 -5.97 3.68 -17.19
CA VAL A 415 -4.92 2.80 -17.74
C VAL A 415 -5.02 2.78 -19.27
N VAL A 416 -3.97 3.26 -19.91
CA VAL A 416 -3.88 3.43 -21.38
C VAL A 416 -2.71 2.62 -21.95
N PHE A 417 -1.66 2.46 -21.16
CA PHE A 417 -0.46 1.73 -21.53
C PHE A 417 -0.23 0.57 -20.58
N TRP A 418 0.03 -0.62 -21.16
CA TRP A 418 0.63 -1.75 -20.49
C TRP A 418 2.13 -1.73 -20.75
N SER A 419 2.93 -1.36 -19.75
CA SER A 419 4.40 -1.36 -19.81
C SER A 419 4.93 -2.68 -19.30
N LEU A 420 5.69 -3.41 -20.11
CA LEU A 420 6.14 -4.76 -19.79
C LEU A 420 7.43 -4.79 -18.97
N PHE A 421 8.24 -3.72 -19.03
CA PHE A 421 9.54 -3.66 -18.35
C PHE A 421 10.13 -2.24 -18.32
N ASN A 422 11.16 -2.06 -17.49
CA ASN A 422 12.05 -0.91 -17.50
C ASN A 422 13.53 -1.33 -17.58
N GLU A 423 14.26 -0.86 -18.63
CA GLU A 423 15.72 -0.91 -18.76
C GLU A 423 16.35 -2.29 -18.50
N GLU A 424 15.78 -3.31 -19.07
CA GLU A 424 16.23 -4.68 -18.82
C GLU A 424 17.46 -5.07 -19.66
N PRO A 425 18.40 -5.86 -19.11
CA PRO A 425 19.64 -6.22 -19.82
C PRO A 425 19.45 -6.91 -21.19
N LEU A 426 18.34 -7.64 -21.37
CA LEU A 426 18.03 -8.35 -22.61
C LEU A 426 17.26 -7.51 -23.63
N GLN A 427 16.82 -6.29 -23.29
CA GLN A 427 15.90 -5.48 -24.10
C GLN A 427 16.36 -5.26 -25.56
N ASN A 428 17.69 -5.14 -25.79
CA ASN A 428 18.26 -4.84 -27.07
C ASN A 428 18.68 -6.10 -27.87
N THR A 429 18.22 -7.28 -27.44
CA THR A 429 18.60 -8.56 -28.02
C THR A 429 17.43 -9.25 -28.72
N GLU A 430 17.72 -10.20 -29.65
CA GLU A 430 16.68 -11.04 -30.23
C GLU A 430 16.00 -11.93 -29.19
N GLU A 431 16.69 -12.31 -28.11
CA GLU A 431 16.09 -13.00 -26.96
C GLU A 431 15.04 -12.12 -26.28
N GLY A 432 15.38 -10.87 -26.01
CA GLY A 432 14.44 -9.89 -25.45
C GLY A 432 13.24 -9.65 -26.37
N ALA A 433 13.44 -9.57 -27.70
CA ALA A 433 12.33 -9.47 -28.63
C ALA A 433 11.38 -10.68 -28.54
N ARG A 434 11.92 -11.91 -28.41
CA ARG A 434 11.10 -13.12 -28.23
C ARG A 434 10.33 -13.10 -26.90
N ILE A 435 10.98 -12.70 -25.82
CA ILE A 435 10.34 -12.55 -24.51
C ILE A 435 9.19 -11.54 -24.60
N PHE A 436 9.44 -10.36 -25.19
CA PHE A 436 8.44 -9.30 -25.35
C PHE A 436 7.23 -9.79 -26.16
N ARG A 437 7.46 -10.41 -27.33
CA ARG A 437 6.37 -10.98 -28.15
C ARG A 437 5.50 -11.97 -27.35
N ARG A 438 6.12 -12.80 -26.51
CA ARG A 438 5.38 -13.76 -25.67
C ARG A 438 4.56 -13.08 -24.60
N MET A 439 5.13 -12.10 -23.90
CA MET A 439 4.41 -11.30 -22.88
C MET A 439 3.28 -10.49 -23.53
N LYS A 440 3.53 -9.84 -24.67
CA LYS A 440 2.52 -9.10 -25.46
C LYS A 440 1.37 -10.00 -25.88
N SER A 441 1.67 -11.18 -26.40
CA SER A 441 0.64 -12.17 -26.77
C SER A 441 -0.22 -12.56 -25.57
N ARG A 442 0.37 -12.68 -24.37
CA ARG A 442 -0.36 -12.98 -23.14
C ARG A 442 -1.35 -11.91 -22.79
N ILE A 443 -0.93 -10.62 -22.83
CA ILE A 443 -1.82 -9.48 -22.58
C ILE A 443 -2.98 -9.44 -23.58
N LEU A 444 -2.71 -9.59 -24.87
CA LEU A 444 -3.72 -9.53 -25.93
C LEU A 444 -4.85 -10.55 -25.76
N HIS A 445 -4.60 -11.67 -25.07
CA HIS A 445 -5.65 -12.64 -24.71
C HIS A 445 -6.58 -12.14 -23.59
N LEU A 446 -6.11 -11.20 -22.76
CA LEU A 446 -6.84 -10.67 -21.59
C LEU A 446 -7.43 -9.29 -21.87
N ASP A 447 -6.74 -8.47 -22.66
CA ASP A 447 -7.13 -7.12 -23.03
C ASP A 447 -6.44 -6.68 -24.33
N ASP A 448 -7.22 -6.36 -25.34
CA ASP A 448 -6.78 -5.86 -26.65
C ASP A 448 -7.11 -4.36 -26.86
N THR A 449 -7.41 -3.63 -25.79
CA THR A 449 -7.91 -2.25 -25.85
C THR A 449 -6.87 -1.20 -25.52
N ARG A 450 -5.69 -1.59 -25.06
CA ARG A 450 -4.61 -0.70 -24.59
C ARG A 450 -3.35 -0.90 -25.40
N LEU A 451 -2.50 0.13 -25.40
CA LEU A 451 -1.21 0.10 -26.06
C LEU A 451 -0.20 -0.67 -25.21
N ILE A 452 0.57 -1.55 -25.83
CA ILE A 452 1.57 -2.38 -25.16
C ILE A 452 2.96 -1.84 -25.48
N MET A 453 3.74 -1.57 -24.42
CA MET A 453 5.04 -0.94 -24.54
C MET A 453 6.04 -1.47 -23.50
N GLY A 454 7.21 -0.90 -23.47
CA GLY A 454 8.23 -1.01 -22.43
C GLY A 454 9.08 0.24 -22.43
N ALA A 455 9.93 0.42 -21.46
CA ALA A 455 10.83 1.56 -21.34
C ALA A 455 12.27 1.11 -21.59
N ILE A 456 12.87 1.56 -22.70
CA ILE A 456 14.21 1.16 -23.11
C ILE A 456 15.23 2.28 -22.89
N ASN A 457 16.46 1.87 -22.57
CA ASN A 457 17.66 2.66 -22.68
C ASN A 457 18.62 2.02 -23.71
N GLY A 458 19.57 2.78 -24.24
CA GLY A 458 20.53 2.29 -25.23
C GLY A 458 19.99 2.26 -26.67
N THR A 459 20.16 1.15 -27.39
CA THR A 459 19.67 0.99 -28.77
C THR A 459 18.20 0.60 -28.81
N MET A 460 17.51 0.93 -29.91
CA MET A 460 16.08 0.65 -30.08
C MET A 460 15.82 -0.67 -30.81
N GLU A 461 16.82 -1.52 -30.91
CA GLU A 461 16.72 -2.87 -31.45
C GLU A 461 16.03 -3.83 -30.46
N GLY A 462 15.81 -5.05 -30.88
CA GLY A 462 15.24 -6.09 -30.02
C GLY A 462 13.78 -5.78 -29.63
N ALA A 463 13.49 -5.73 -28.33
CA ALA A 463 12.13 -5.51 -27.82
C ALA A 463 11.54 -4.16 -28.24
N GLY A 464 12.38 -3.13 -28.47
CA GLY A 464 11.92 -1.80 -28.85
C GLY A 464 11.10 -1.74 -30.13
N MET A 465 11.38 -2.63 -31.08
CA MET A 465 10.68 -2.73 -32.36
C MET A 465 9.42 -3.62 -32.35
N GLU A 466 9.14 -4.26 -31.21
CA GLU A 466 7.97 -5.13 -31.04
C GLU A 466 6.79 -4.41 -30.34
N MET A 467 7.02 -3.17 -29.90
CA MET A 467 6.07 -2.36 -29.14
C MET A 467 5.03 -1.70 -30.04
N ASP A 468 3.83 -1.42 -29.49
CA ASP A 468 2.83 -0.57 -30.18
C ASP A 468 3.25 0.91 -30.13
N VAL A 469 4.03 1.29 -29.13
CA VAL A 469 4.70 2.59 -28.99
C VAL A 469 6.03 2.37 -28.26
N THR A 470 7.12 2.85 -28.85
CA THR A 470 8.45 2.69 -28.26
C THR A 470 8.66 3.71 -27.16
N GLY A 471 8.82 3.22 -25.92
CA GLY A 471 9.17 4.04 -24.75
C GLY A 471 10.67 4.26 -24.67
N ILE A 472 11.11 5.52 -24.72
CA ILE A 472 12.53 5.87 -24.71
C ILE A 472 12.88 6.58 -23.40
N ASN A 473 13.83 6.02 -22.66
CA ASN A 473 14.37 6.65 -21.47
C ASN A 473 15.51 7.60 -21.86
N TYR A 474 15.40 8.86 -21.43
CA TYR A 474 16.39 9.93 -21.66
C TYR A 474 16.68 10.17 -23.15
N ALA A 475 17.87 9.97 -23.61
CA ALA A 475 18.37 9.99 -25.00
C ALA A 475 17.61 10.88 -26.02
N ILE A 476 17.07 12.03 -25.57
CA ILE A 476 16.19 12.91 -26.36
C ILE A 476 16.89 13.40 -27.66
N HIS A 477 18.21 13.49 -27.64
CA HIS A 477 19.03 13.86 -28.81
C HIS A 477 19.03 12.81 -29.92
N ASN A 478 18.64 11.55 -29.62
CA ASN A 478 18.57 10.45 -30.60
C ASN A 478 17.16 10.31 -31.20
N ILE A 479 16.13 10.91 -30.59
CA ILE A 479 14.73 10.69 -30.98
C ILE A 479 14.47 11.12 -32.43
N ALA A 480 15.00 12.28 -32.86
CA ALA A 480 14.83 12.76 -34.23
C ALA A 480 15.48 11.81 -35.26
N SER A 481 16.67 11.27 -34.96
CA SER A 481 17.35 10.30 -35.80
C SER A 481 16.60 8.98 -35.87
N PHE A 482 16.08 8.51 -34.73
CA PHE A 482 15.28 7.29 -34.70
C PHE A 482 13.99 7.44 -35.50
N HIS A 483 13.24 8.52 -35.32
CA HIS A 483 12.04 8.80 -36.09
C HIS A 483 12.32 8.86 -37.62
N ALA A 484 13.44 9.46 -38.03
CA ALA A 484 13.82 9.51 -39.43
C ALA A 484 14.14 8.12 -40.00
N GLN A 485 14.65 7.19 -39.19
CA GLN A 485 14.96 5.80 -39.58
C GLN A 485 13.73 4.88 -39.55
N HIS A 486 12.80 5.15 -38.64
CA HIS A 486 11.59 4.35 -38.39
C HIS A 486 10.35 5.25 -38.35
N PRO A 487 9.96 5.90 -39.45
CA PRO A 487 8.87 6.88 -39.47
C PRO A 487 7.48 6.30 -39.18
N GLU A 488 7.35 4.96 -39.28
CA GLU A 488 6.10 4.24 -38.94
C GLU A 488 5.97 3.89 -37.44
N GLN A 489 7.05 4.03 -36.64
CA GLN A 489 7.08 3.64 -35.26
C GLN A 489 6.69 4.81 -34.34
N PRO A 490 5.58 4.75 -33.59
CA PRO A 490 5.23 5.76 -32.59
C PRO A 490 6.22 5.79 -31.44
N ILE A 491 6.48 6.97 -30.90
CA ILE A 491 7.50 7.21 -29.86
C ILE A 491 6.93 8.02 -28.71
N ILE A 492 7.31 7.62 -27.49
CA ILE A 492 7.05 8.38 -26.26
C ILE A 492 8.29 8.40 -25.38
N GLY A 493 8.52 9.49 -24.68
CA GLY A 493 9.54 9.56 -23.64
C GLY A 493 9.03 8.89 -22.36
N SER A 494 9.42 7.65 -22.13
CA SER A 494 8.99 6.87 -20.97
C SER A 494 9.67 7.31 -19.67
N GLU A 495 10.88 7.92 -19.77
CA GLU A 495 11.61 8.46 -18.64
C GLU A 495 12.53 9.59 -19.12
N ASN A 496 12.29 10.81 -18.64
CA ASN A 496 13.01 11.99 -19.15
C ASN A 496 13.40 12.94 -18.03
N ASN A 497 14.23 13.90 -18.35
CA ASN A 497 14.89 14.91 -17.53
C ASN A 497 16.01 14.34 -16.67
N SER A 498 15.75 13.76 -15.54
CA SER A 498 16.74 13.54 -14.46
C SER A 498 17.52 14.80 -14.08
N ALA A 499 16.81 15.93 -14.05
CA ALA A 499 17.30 17.13 -13.39
C ALA A 499 17.27 16.89 -11.87
N VAL A 500 18.32 17.36 -11.18
CA VAL A 500 18.49 17.13 -9.73
C VAL A 500 18.47 18.46 -9.00
N THR A 501 17.68 18.56 -7.94
CA THR A 501 17.53 19.77 -7.15
C THR A 501 17.22 19.45 -5.69
N THR A 502 17.66 20.30 -4.77
CA THR A 502 17.34 20.20 -3.34
C THR A 502 16.39 21.32 -2.95
N ARG A 503 15.22 21.01 -2.37
CA ARG A 503 14.22 22.02 -2.01
C ARG A 503 14.81 23.17 -1.20
N GLY A 504 14.55 24.40 -1.66
CA GLY A 504 14.98 25.65 -0.99
C GLY A 504 16.47 25.97 -1.08
N CYS A 505 17.24 25.20 -1.87
CA CYS A 505 18.66 25.43 -2.08
C CYS A 505 18.90 26.28 -3.35
N TYR A 506 19.77 27.30 -3.25
CA TYR A 506 20.07 28.19 -4.38
C TYR A 506 21.58 28.37 -4.62
N LYS A 507 22.39 27.62 -3.87
CA LYS A 507 23.85 27.49 -4.08
C LYS A 507 24.19 26.02 -3.84
N SER A 508 24.74 25.36 -4.84
CA SER A 508 25.14 23.97 -4.69
C SER A 508 26.33 23.82 -3.76
N ASP A 509 26.29 22.82 -2.90
CA ASP A 509 27.40 22.35 -2.10
C ASP A 509 27.45 20.82 -2.21
N ARG A 510 28.29 20.32 -3.13
CA ARG A 510 28.39 18.91 -3.45
C ARG A 510 29.25 18.11 -2.48
N GLU A 511 30.15 18.76 -1.76
CA GLU A 511 31.17 18.08 -0.94
C GLU A 511 30.71 17.90 0.51
N VAL A 512 30.12 18.92 1.11
CA VAL A 512 29.80 18.94 2.54
C VAL A 512 28.31 18.76 2.79
N ALA A 513 27.49 19.66 2.26
CA ALA A 513 26.06 19.64 2.50
C ALA A 513 25.29 18.69 1.57
N GLN A 514 25.89 18.23 0.47
CA GLN A 514 25.27 17.36 -0.55
C GLN A 514 23.92 17.91 -1.03
N VAL A 515 23.90 19.16 -1.43
CA VAL A 515 22.72 19.89 -1.91
C VAL A 515 22.98 20.56 -3.26
N LEU A 516 21.91 20.72 -4.05
CA LEU A 516 21.94 21.22 -5.42
C LEU A 516 20.97 22.38 -5.59
N HIS A 517 21.37 23.40 -6.36
CA HIS A 517 20.54 24.59 -6.59
C HIS A 517 19.33 24.31 -7.50
N ASN A 518 18.33 25.19 -7.45
CA ASN A 518 17.03 25.04 -8.11
C ASN A 518 16.87 25.83 -9.43
N TYR A 519 17.93 26.20 -10.14
CA TYR A 519 17.85 26.99 -11.38
C TYR A 519 17.67 26.17 -12.66
N ASP A 520 17.32 24.88 -12.56
CA ASP A 520 17.13 23.92 -13.69
C ASP A 520 18.39 23.75 -14.56
N GLU A 521 19.55 23.70 -13.91
CA GLU A 521 20.87 23.57 -14.56
C GLU A 521 21.65 22.34 -14.05
N GLU A 522 21.27 21.81 -12.90
CA GLU A 522 21.88 20.63 -12.31
C GLU A 522 21.23 19.37 -12.89
N VAL A 523 22.04 18.55 -13.56
CA VAL A 523 21.59 17.29 -14.18
C VAL A 523 22.61 16.19 -13.93
N VAL A 524 22.16 14.95 -14.01
CA VAL A 524 23.06 13.78 -14.03
C VAL A 524 23.62 13.55 -15.46
N PRO A 525 24.68 12.73 -15.63
CA PRO A 525 25.33 12.55 -16.96
C PRO A 525 24.42 12.13 -18.10
N TRP A 526 23.34 11.38 -17.83
CA TRP A 526 22.34 10.95 -18.81
C TRP A 526 21.13 11.88 -18.88
N GLY A 527 21.04 12.84 -17.98
CA GLY A 527 19.89 13.73 -17.81
C GLY A 527 19.96 15.01 -18.62
N GLN A 528 18.86 15.74 -18.56
CA GLN A 528 18.69 17.06 -19.20
C GLN A 528 17.81 17.94 -18.30
N SER A 529 17.86 19.26 -18.54
CA SER A 529 16.99 20.19 -17.82
C SER A 529 15.53 20.02 -18.24
N VAL A 530 14.61 20.41 -17.34
CA VAL A 530 13.16 20.43 -17.61
C VAL A 530 12.87 21.24 -18.89
N ARG A 531 13.47 22.42 -18.98
CA ARG A 531 13.24 23.37 -20.10
C ARG A 531 13.69 22.81 -21.44
N GLN A 532 14.87 22.19 -21.51
CA GLN A 532 15.40 21.60 -22.74
C GLN A 532 14.51 20.45 -23.22
N THR A 533 14.15 19.55 -22.32
CA THR A 533 13.30 18.41 -22.66
C THR A 533 11.93 18.85 -23.15
N TRP A 534 11.30 19.82 -22.46
CA TRP A 534 9.97 20.27 -22.85
C TRP A 534 9.99 21.09 -24.14
N LYS A 535 11.04 21.89 -24.41
CA LYS A 535 11.20 22.60 -25.67
C LYS A 535 11.19 21.63 -26.86
N PHE A 536 11.99 20.57 -26.79
CA PHE A 536 11.98 19.50 -27.80
C PHE A 536 10.60 18.85 -27.93
N THR A 537 9.97 18.49 -26.82
CA THR A 537 8.66 17.81 -26.81
C THR A 537 7.56 18.67 -27.44
N ARG A 538 7.58 19.98 -27.18
CA ARG A 538 6.60 20.94 -27.70
C ARG A 538 6.76 21.15 -29.22
N GLU A 539 7.98 21.12 -29.70
CA GLU A 539 8.33 21.44 -31.11
C GLU A 539 8.18 20.24 -32.05
N ASN A 540 7.95 19.02 -31.53
CA ASN A 540 7.90 17.79 -32.31
C ASN A 540 6.56 17.05 -32.09
N ASP A 541 5.61 17.17 -33.02
CA ASP A 541 4.27 16.57 -32.89
C ASP A 541 4.30 15.03 -32.85
N TYR A 542 5.21 14.40 -33.60
CA TYR A 542 5.41 12.96 -33.62
C TYR A 542 5.82 12.37 -32.28
N PHE A 543 6.46 13.15 -31.41
CA PHE A 543 6.84 12.73 -30.06
C PHE A 543 5.64 12.85 -29.13
N ALA A 544 5.02 11.73 -28.74
CA ALA A 544 3.73 11.68 -28.06
C ALA A 544 3.69 12.40 -26.71
N GLY A 545 4.84 12.63 -26.10
CA GLY A 545 5.02 13.33 -24.83
C GLY A 545 6.09 12.69 -23.97
N ILE A 546 6.11 13.01 -22.67
CA ILE A 546 7.14 12.59 -21.74
C ILE A 546 6.57 12.15 -20.40
N PHE A 547 7.31 11.26 -19.71
CA PHE A 547 7.19 11.01 -18.29
C PHE A 547 8.49 11.46 -17.60
N ILE A 548 8.37 12.36 -16.63
CA ILE A 548 9.50 12.98 -15.95
C ILE A 548 10.01 12.07 -14.83
N TRP A 549 11.31 11.85 -14.76
CA TRP A 549 11.98 11.24 -13.63
C TRP A 549 12.40 12.29 -12.63
N THR A 550 11.72 12.52 -11.46
CA THR A 550 10.48 11.91 -11.01
C THR A 550 9.49 12.94 -10.48
N GLY A 551 8.24 12.53 -10.21
CA GLY A 551 7.24 13.41 -9.62
C GLY A 551 7.58 13.79 -8.16
N PHE A 552 8.09 12.85 -7.39
CA PHE A 552 8.50 13.02 -6.01
C PHE A 552 9.92 12.51 -5.81
N ASP A 553 10.64 13.10 -4.86
CA ASP A 553 11.80 12.41 -4.30
C ASP A 553 11.34 11.12 -3.63
N TYR A 554 12.19 10.14 -3.60
CA TYR A 554 11.96 8.84 -2.99
C TYR A 554 13.18 8.42 -2.17
N ARG A 555 13.01 7.51 -1.26
CA ARG A 555 14.12 6.94 -0.48
C ARG A 555 15.01 6.10 -1.40
N GLY A 556 16.29 6.09 -1.09
CA GLY A 556 17.30 5.43 -1.92
C GLY A 556 17.72 6.25 -3.13
N GLU A 557 18.62 5.68 -3.90
CA GLU A 557 19.23 6.31 -5.06
C GLU A 557 19.60 7.81 -4.86
N PRO A 558 20.38 8.17 -3.84
CA PRO A 558 20.68 9.58 -3.55
C PRO A 558 21.61 10.22 -4.58
N THR A 559 21.67 9.70 -5.80
CA THR A 559 22.46 10.20 -6.92
C THR A 559 22.25 11.71 -7.14
N PRO A 560 23.32 12.50 -7.29
CA PRO A 560 24.72 12.08 -7.51
C PRO A 560 25.53 11.84 -6.22
N PHE A 561 24.90 11.79 -5.08
CA PHE A 561 25.53 11.66 -3.78
C PHE A 561 25.59 10.22 -3.26
N LYS A 562 26.15 10.09 -2.06
CA LYS A 562 26.20 8.87 -1.26
C LYS A 562 25.86 9.25 0.18
N TYR A 563 25.94 8.30 1.10
CA TYR A 563 25.80 8.60 2.51
C TYR A 563 26.60 9.85 2.93
N PRO A 564 26.04 10.80 3.68
CA PRO A 564 24.80 10.74 4.46
C PRO A 564 23.50 11.04 3.69
N SER A 565 23.51 11.33 2.39
CA SER A 565 22.28 11.46 1.63
C SER A 565 21.57 10.10 1.50
N VAL A 566 20.28 10.05 1.84
CA VAL A 566 19.48 8.81 1.95
C VAL A 566 18.26 8.81 1.02
N SER A 567 18.03 9.92 0.33
CA SER A 567 16.90 10.11 -0.57
C SER A 567 17.37 10.63 -1.91
N SER A 568 16.65 10.29 -2.97
CA SER A 568 16.88 10.89 -4.29
C SER A 568 16.64 12.41 -4.27
N GLN A 569 17.20 13.10 -5.27
CA GLN A 569 16.97 14.53 -5.48
C GLN A 569 16.40 14.82 -6.88
N PHE A 570 15.90 13.77 -7.57
CA PHE A 570 15.27 13.87 -8.90
C PHE A 570 13.86 14.46 -8.86
N GLY A 571 13.17 14.32 -7.72
CA GLY A 571 11.77 14.70 -7.59
C GLY A 571 11.51 16.18 -7.93
N ILE A 572 10.39 16.41 -8.62
CA ILE A 572 9.81 17.74 -8.81
C ILE A 572 9.30 18.30 -7.47
N MET A 573 8.87 17.41 -6.61
CA MET A 573 8.52 17.63 -5.21
C MET A 573 9.40 16.76 -4.32
N ASP A 574 9.57 17.15 -3.07
CA ASP A 574 10.28 16.33 -2.09
C ASP A 574 9.43 15.13 -1.61
N THR A 575 9.97 14.31 -0.71
CA THR A 575 9.30 13.10 -0.19
C THR A 575 7.99 13.37 0.56
N CYS A 576 7.74 14.62 1.02
CA CYS A 576 6.48 15.06 1.63
C CYS A 576 5.48 15.63 0.61
N GLY A 577 5.89 15.80 -0.66
CA GLY A 577 5.09 16.48 -1.67
C GLY A 577 5.16 18.01 -1.61
N PHE A 578 6.15 18.59 -0.90
CA PHE A 578 6.42 20.03 -0.99
C PHE A 578 7.10 20.37 -2.33
N PRO A 579 6.62 21.40 -3.03
CA PRO A 579 7.15 21.73 -4.34
C PRO A 579 8.58 22.26 -4.23
N LYS A 580 9.45 21.77 -5.12
CA LYS A 580 10.72 22.42 -5.46
C LYS A 580 10.47 23.47 -6.54
N ASP A 581 11.47 24.29 -6.92
CA ASP A 581 11.26 25.25 -8.00
C ASP A 581 11.02 24.55 -9.35
N SER A 582 11.53 23.32 -9.55
CA SER A 582 11.24 22.46 -10.70
C SER A 582 9.75 22.16 -10.90
N PHE A 583 8.94 22.17 -9.84
CA PHE A 583 7.49 22.10 -9.96
C PHE A 583 6.92 23.26 -10.78
N TYR A 584 7.42 24.46 -10.59
CA TYR A 584 6.94 25.64 -11.29
C TYR A 584 7.51 25.76 -12.70
N PHE A 585 8.70 25.23 -12.98
CA PHE A 585 9.19 25.08 -14.35
C PHE A 585 8.26 24.14 -15.14
N ASN A 586 7.93 22.97 -14.58
CA ASN A 586 6.99 22.05 -15.22
C ASN A 586 5.59 22.65 -15.34
N LYS A 587 5.10 23.33 -14.31
CA LYS A 587 3.78 23.98 -14.34
C LYS A 587 3.68 25.05 -15.45
N ALA A 588 4.74 25.84 -15.67
CA ALA A 588 4.78 26.80 -16.77
C ALA A 588 4.70 26.11 -18.15
N CYS A 589 5.34 24.93 -18.28
CA CYS A 589 5.31 24.12 -19.50
C CYS A 589 3.99 23.39 -19.70
N PHE A 590 3.31 22.97 -18.62
CA PHE A 590 2.18 22.02 -18.66
C PHE A 590 0.81 22.70 -18.66
N THR A 591 0.70 24.00 -18.30
CA THR A 591 -0.57 24.69 -18.20
C THR A 591 -0.63 25.92 -19.15
N ASP A 592 -1.82 26.18 -19.71
CA ASP A 592 -2.11 27.39 -20.46
C ASP A 592 -2.60 28.54 -19.56
N LYS A 593 -2.97 28.22 -18.31
CA LYS A 593 -3.38 29.19 -17.32
C LYS A 593 -2.20 30.12 -16.99
N PRO A 594 -2.35 31.45 -17.12
CA PRO A 594 -1.27 32.39 -16.87
C PRO A 594 -0.69 32.20 -15.45
N MET A 595 0.62 32.08 -15.37
CA MET A 595 1.33 31.97 -14.11
C MET A 595 2.67 32.69 -14.11
N VAL A 596 3.17 33.04 -12.93
CA VAL A 596 4.53 33.48 -12.69
C VAL A 596 4.99 33.03 -11.32
N HIS A 597 6.21 32.50 -11.24
CA HIS A 597 6.87 32.07 -10.01
C HIS A 597 8.21 32.76 -9.88
N LEU A 598 8.59 33.16 -8.66
CA LEU A 598 9.87 33.81 -8.35
C LEU A 598 10.73 32.87 -7.51
N LEU A 599 11.96 32.68 -7.95
CA LEU A 599 13.04 32.11 -7.16
C LEU A 599 14.24 33.08 -7.17
N PRO A 600 15.06 33.06 -6.12
CA PRO A 600 14.96 32.33 -4.83
C PRO A 600 14.02 33.02 -3.84
N HIS A 601 13.92 32.48 -2.60
CA HIS A 601 13.40 33.23 -1.45
C HIS A 601 14.12 34.57 -1.25
N TRP A 602 13.50 35.53 -0.51
CA TRP A 602 14.09 36.86 -0.37
C TRP A 602 14.64 37.11 1.06
N ASN A 603 15.55 36.18 1.54
CA ASN A 603 16.28 36.27 2.79
C ASN A 603 17.77 36.02 2.54
N TRP A 604 18.55 37.10 2.32
CA TRP A 604 19.98 37.06 2.00
C TRP A 604 20.78 38.02 2.89
N LYS A 605 22.09 38.08 2.73
CA LYS A 605 22.92 39.06 3.43
C LYS A 605 22.82 40.41 2.73
N LYS A 606 22.76 41.48 3.53
CA LYS A 606 22.68 42.84 2.98
C LYS A 606 23.86 43.12 2.05
N GLY A 607 23.58 43.62 0.85
CA GLY A 607 24.58 43.93 -0.20
C GLY A 607 25.01 42.72 -1.04
N GLU A 608 24.49 41.52 -0.78
CA GLU A 608 24.76 40.36 -1.61
C GLU A 608 24.01 40.49 -2.95
N THR A 609 24.69 40.21 -4.07
CA THR A 609 24.04 40.15 -5.38
C THR A 609 23.40 38.75 -5.55
N VAL A 610 22.09 38.74 -5.78
CA VAL A 610 21.27 37.53 -5.89
C VAL A 610 20.80 37.37 -7.33
N ARG A 611 21.01 36.21 -7.90
CA ARG A 611 20.37 35.80 -9.16
C ARG A 611 18.89 35.56 -8.92
N VAL A 612 18.05 36.41 -9.51
CA VAL A 612 16.59 36.28 -9.43
C VAL A 612 16.08 35.78 -10.77
N MET A 613 15.27 34.70 -10.74
CA MET A 613 14.64 34.14 -11.93
C MET A 613 13.11 34.18 -11.76
N ALA A 614 12.41 34.57 -12.81
CA ALA A 614 10.96 34.53 -12.91
C ALA A 614 10.54 33.51 -13.97
N VAL A 615 9.96 32.42 -13.53
CA VAL A 615 9.43 31.35 -14.38
C VAL A 615 7.98 31.68 -14.75
N SER A 616 7.66 31.73 -16.04
CA SER A 616 6.32 32.12 -16.48
C SER A 616 5.98 31.53 -17.85
N ASN A 617 4.73 31.26 -18.11
CA ASN A 617 4.18 30.94 -19.43
C ASN A 617 3.54 32.14 -20.14
N CYS A 618 3.90 33.38 -19.72
CA CYS A 618 3.48 34.61 -20.32
C CYS A 618 4.57 35.18 -21.23
N GLU A 619 4.27 36.27 -21.96
CA GLU A 619 5.16 36.86 -22.94
C GLU A 619 6.27 37.71 -22.30
N GLU A 620 5.97 38.37 -21.17
CA GLU A 620 6.89 39.24 -20.48
C GLU A 620 6.69 39.22 -18.97
N VAL A 621 7.76 39.46 -18.21
CA VAL A 621 7.73 39.65 -16.76
C VAL A 621 8.43 40.95 -16.39
N GLU A 622 7.86 41.76 -15.50
CA GLU A 622 8.46 42.92 -14.89
C GLU A 622 8.71 42.67 -13.39
N LEU A 623 9.95 42.91 -12.98
CA LEU A 623 10.39 42.69 -11.60
C LEU A 623 10.41 44.03 -10.83
N PHE A 624 9.97 44.00 -9.58
CA PHE A 624 9.95 45.16 -8.68
C PHE A 624 10.60 44.79 -7.33
N LEU A 625 11.49 45.66 -6.84
CA LEU A 625 12.01 45.62 -5.48
C LEU A 625 11.49 46.83 -4.69
N ASN A 626 10.73 46.59 -3.62
CA ASN A 626 10.16 47.63 -2.76
C ASN A 626 9.36 48.72 -3.56
N GLY A 627 8.64 48.27 -4.60
CA GLY A 627 7.84 49.12 -5.47
C GLY A 627 8.59 49.79 -6.63
N LYS A 628 9.92 49.74 -6.66
CA LYS A 628 10.75 50.24 -7.77
C LYS A 628 10.90 49.15 -8.83
N SER A 629 10.59 49.49 -10.09
CA SER A 629 10.81 48.58 -11.23
C SER A 629 12.31 48.33 -11.46
N LEU A 630 12.66 47.08 -11.67
CA LEU A 630 13.99 46.60 -12.08
C LEU A 630 14.04 46.28 -13.59
N GLY A 631 13.01 46.65 -14.30
CA GLY A 631 12.86 46.42 -15.74
C GLY A 631 11.93 45.26 -16.08
N ARG A 632 11.45 45.30 -17.33
CA ARG A 632 10.58 44.31 -17.95
C ARG A 632 11.40 43.51 -18.96
N LYS A 633 11.23 42.18 -18.96
CA LYS A 633 11.98 41.28 -19.83
C LYS A 633 11.03 40.30 -20.52
N PRO A 634 11.35 39.90 -21.76
CA PRO A 634 10.63 38.80 -22.43
C PRO A 634 10.84 37.48 -21.71
N CYS A 635 9.87 36.58 -21.83
CA CYS A 635 9.97 35.21 -21.33
C CYS A 635 9.00 34.30 -22.10
N ASP A 636 9.21 33.01 -21.98
CA ASP A 636 8.23 31.97 -22.28
C ASP A 636 8.39 30.81 -21.27
N ALA A 637 7.59 29.75 -21.42
CA ALA A 637 7.61 28.61 -20.48
C ALA A 637 8.99 27.92 -20.36
N CYS A 638 9.83 27.98 -21.41
CA CYS A 638 11.16 27.38 -21.46
C CYS A 638 12.29 28.40 -21.28
N GLU A 639 12.01 29.69 -21.40
CA GLU A 639 13.00 30.78 -21.33
C GLU A 639 12.57 31.78 -20.25
N PRO A 640 12.94 31.55 -18.97
CA PRO A 640 12.57 32.42 -17.86
C PRO A 640 13.30 33.75 -17.94
N ALA A 641 12.71 34.79 -17.37
CA ALA A 641 13.36 36.11 -17.23
C ALA A 641 14.27 36.17 -16.00
N GLU A 642 15.47 36.70 -16.14
CA GLU A 642 16.49 36.73 -15.08
C GLU A 642 17.01 38.14 -14.78
N TRP A 643 17.36 38.41 -13.52
CA TRP A 643 17.98 39.64 -13.05
C TRP A 643 19.08 39.32 -12.02
N GLN A 644 20.12 40.17 -12.00
CA GLN A 644 21.07 40.26 -10.89
C GLN A 644 20.61 41.36 -9.98
N VAL A 645 20.22 41.06 -8.74
CA VAL A 645 19.61 42.05 -7.84
C VAL A 645 20.41 42.12 -6.54
N GLU A 646 20.90 43.35 -6.20
CA GLU A 646 21.47 43.55 -4.88
C GLU A 646 20.38 43.41 -3.82
N PHE A 647 20.62 42.54 -2.82
CA PHE A 647 19.63 42.27 -1.77
C PHE A 647 19.42 43.51 -0.89
N ALA A 648 18.18 43.92 -0.83
CA ALA A 648 17.65 44.85 0.17
C ALA A 648 16.39 44.25 0.79
N PRO A 649 16.28 44.28 2.14
CA PRO A 649 15.08 43.75 2.81
C PRO A 649 13.79 44.39 2.30
N GLY A 650 12.73 43.56 2.20
CA GLY A 650 11.41 44.05 1.75
C GLY A 650 10.64 43.07 0.89
N ARG A 651 10.09 43.59 -0.21
CA ARG A 651 9.22 42.84 -1.13
C ARG A 651 9.81 42.81 -2.54
N LEU A 652 10.04 41.61 -3.03
CA LEU A 652 10.35 41.32 -4.42
C LEU A 652 9.07 40.84 -5.12
N VAL A 653 8.62 41.52 -6.18
CA VAL A 653 7.36 41.27 -6.85
C VAL A 653 7.59 41.08 -8.34
N ALA A 654 7.09 39.99 -8.91
CA ALA A 654 7.00 39.81 -10.36
C ALA A 654 5.56 39.97 -10.85
N ARG A 655 5.40 40.65 -11.97
CA ARG A 655 4.15 40.80 -12.71
C ARG A 655 4.33 40.27 -14.12
N ALA A 656 3.50 39.32 -14.50
CA ALA A 656 3.53 38.72 -15.83
C ALA A 656 2.46 39.32 -16.74
N TYR A 657 2.81 39.47 -18.01
CA TYR A 657 1.97 40.13 -19.00
C TYR A 657 1.75 39.25 -20.22
N ARG A 658 0.54 39.37 -20.80
CA ARG A 658 0.16 38.75 -22.07
C ARG A 658 -0.63 39.79 -22.87
N GLY A 659 -0.23 40.04 -24.11
CA GLY A 659 -0.82 41.14 -24.93
C GLY A 659 -0.75 42.49 -24.24
N GLY A 660 0.34 42.80 -23.51
CA GLY A 660 0.58 44.06 -22.77
C GLY A 660 -0.24 44.19 -21.48
N LYS A 661 -1.16 43.27 -21.14
CA LYS A 661 -1.97 43.30 -19.92
C LYS A 661 -1.37 42.41 -18.83
N GLN A 662 -1.35 42.90 -17.57
CA GLN A 662 -0.97 42.08 -16.43
C GLN A 662 -2.02 40.96 -16.24
N VAL A 663 -1.54 39.70 -16.28
CA VAL A 663 -2.40 38.50 -16.14
C VAL A 663 -2.04 37.63 -14.94
N ALA A 664 -0.81 37.77 -14.38
CA ALA A 664 -0.42 37.05 -13.18
C ALA A 664 0.53 37.90 -12.32
N ARG A 665 0.64 37.55 -11.04
CA ARG A 665 1.52 38.22 -10.06
C ARG A 665 1.94 37.25 -8.97
N THR A 666 3.21 37.37 -8.54
CA THR A 666 3.73 36.66 -7.38
C THR A 666 4.66 37.57 -6.57
N GLU A 667 4.95 37.22 -5.32
CA GLU A 667 5.89 37.97 -4.51
C GLU A 667 6.68 37.09 -3.54
N GLN A 668 7.93 37.48 -3.28
CA GLN A 668 8.75 36.99 -2.18
C GLN A 668 8.96 38.12 -1.17
N ARG A 669 8.93 37.78 0.12
CA ARG A 669 9.11 38.77 1.21
C ARG A 669 10.26 38.35 2.10
N THR A 670 11.05 39.33 2.54
CA THR A 670 12.03 39.11 3.59
C THR A 670 11.34 38.77 4.90
N ALA A 671 11.55 37.58 5.40
CA ALA A 671 11.05 37.15 6.72
C ALA A 671 11.93 37.76 7.84
N GLY A 672 11.29 38.05 8.97
CA GLY A 672 11.95 38.40 10.21
C GLY A 672 12.49 37.18 10.97
N ARG A 673 12.70 37.36 12.29
CA ARG A 673 13.10 36.24 13.17
C ARG A 673 11.95 35.24 13.29
N PRO A 674 12.24 33.93 13.43
CA PRO A 674 11.23 32.91 13.77
C PRO A 674 10.42 33.34 14.99
N TYR A 675 9.08 33.16 14.93
CA TYR A 675 8.17 33.58 15.98
C TYR A 675 7.12 32.54 16.33
N ALA A 676 6.48 31.94 15.35
CA ALA A 676 5.35 31.02 15.57
C ALA A 676 5.37 29.84 14.61
N ILE A 677 4.65 28.79 15.00
CA ILE A 677 4.29 27.69 14.12
C ILE A 677 2.96 28.03 13.44
N LYS A 678 2.88 27.86 12.13
CA LYS A 678 1.63 27.96 11.36
C LYS A 678 1.24 26.57 10.86
N ILE A 679 0.03 26.13 11.13
CA ILE A 679 -0.54 24.90 10.63
C ILE A 679 -1.20 25.16 9.27
N CYS A 680 -0.93 24.30 8.29
CA CYS A 680 -1.45 24.36 6.93
C CYS A 680 -2.00 22.98 6.54
N PRO A 681 -3.19 22.55 7.05
CA PRO A 681 -3.72 21.24 6.79
C PRO A 681 -4.16 21.10 5.32
N VAL A 682 -4.00 19.91 4.75
CA VAL A 682 -4.54 19.57 3.42
C VAL A 682 -6.05 19.35 3.52
N SER A 683 -6.49 18.69 4.61
CA SER A 683 -7.89 18.55 4.99
C SER A 683 -8.04 18.74 6.49
N THR A 684 -9.16 19.32 6.92
CA THR A 684 -9.56 19.40 8.33
C THR A 684 -10.59 18.34 8.70
N VAL A 685 -10.97 17.48 7.77
CA VAL A 685 -11.91 16.38 7.97
C VAL A 685 -11.18 15.06 7.84
N ILE A 686 -11.45 14.12 8.75
CA ILE A 686 -10.90 12.79 8.77
C ILE A 686 -12.00 11.79 9.16
N LYS A 687 -12.04 10.62 8.52
CA LYS A 687 -13.02 9.57 8.81
C LYS A 687 -12.59 8.74 10.01
N ASN A 688 -13.56 8.19 10.76
CA ASN A 688 -13.31 7.34 11.92
C ASN A 688 -13.27 5.83 11.61
N ASP A 689 -12.84 5.46 10.41
CA ASP A 689 -12.67 4.07 9.97
C ASP A 689 -11.43 3.37 10.54
N GLY A 690 -10.57 4.12 11.24
CA GLY A 690 -9.31 3.64 11.82
C GLY A 690 -8.15 3.50 10.80
N ALA A 691 -8.36 3.87 9.54
CA ALA A 691 -7.37 3.83 8.46
C ALA A 691 -7.09 5.20 7.85
N ASP A 692 -8.09 6.08 7.77
CA ASP A 692 -7.96 7.40 7.19
C ASP A 692 -6.89 8.24 7.88
N THR A 693 -6.22 9.08 7.10
CA THR A 693 -5.05 9.84 7.54
C THR A 693 -5.14 11.28 7.06
N ALA A 694 -5.12 12.22 7.97
CA ALA A 694 -5.02 13.64 7.66
C ALA A 694 -3.55 14.04 7.45
N ILE A 695 -3.28 14.74 6.36
CA ILE A 695 -1.97 15.28 6.05
C ILE A 695 -1.93 16.72 6.57
N VAL A 696 -1.07 16.98 7.54
CA VAL A 696 -0.93 18.30 8.16
C VAL A 696 0.47 18.84 7.92
N ASN A 697 0.54 19.94 7.20
CA ASN A 697 1.78 20.65 6.96
C ASN A 697 2.00 21.76 8.01
N PHE A 698 3.24 22.01 8.37
CA PHE A 698 3.63 23.03 9.33
C PHE A 698 4.70 23.91 8.74
N CYS A 699 4.64 25.19 9.02
CA CYS A 699 5.75 26.08 8.71
C CYS A 699 6.09 27.02 9.87
N VAL A 700 7.37 27.35 9.97
CA VAL A 700 7.88 28.35 10.92
C VAL A 700 7.74 29.72 10.29
N VAL A 701 7.05 30.63 10.98
CA VAL A 701 6.76 31.98 10.48
C VAL A 701 7.28 33.08 11.40
N ASP A 702 7.51 34.25 10.83
CA ASP A 702 7.80 35.47 11.59
C ASP A 702 6.51 36.09 12.18
N ARG A 703 6.63 37.19 12.91
CA ARG A 703 5.47 37.91 13.51
C ARG A 703 4.44 38.41 12.49
N ARG A 704 4.82 38.53 11.21
CA ARG A 704 3.95 38.95 10.12
C ARG A 704 3.32 37.75 9.37
N GLY A 705 3.60 36.53 9.81
CA GLY A 705 3.15 35.30 9.14
C GLY A 705 3.92 34.94 7.88
N VAL A 706 5.11 35.55 7.65
CA VAL A 706 5.99 35.19 6.52
C VAL A 706 6.81 33.97 6.90
N VAL A 707 6.84 32.96 6.03
CA VAL A 707 7.64 31.75 6.24
C VAL A 707 9.13 32.11 6.31
N VAL A 708 9.82 31.56 7.31
CA VAL A 708 11.26 31.76 7.51
C VAL A 708 12.00 30.66 6.77
N PRO A 709 12.61 30.94 5.59
CA PRO A 709 13.09 29.90 4.66
C PRO A 709 14.35 29.17 5.13
N ASN A 710 14.98 29.58 6.20
CA ASN A 710 16.16 28.95 6.81
C ASN A 710 15.86 28.45 8.24
N ALA A 711 14.59 28.32 8.63
CA ALA A 711 14.24 27.76 9.93
C ALA A 711 14.37 26.22 9.93
N ASP A 712 15.02 25.73 10.99
CA ASP A 712 15.33 24.31 11.23
C ASP A 712 14.88 23.82 12.63
N HIS A 713 13.92 24.52 13.24
CA HIS A 713 13.43 24.24 14.59
C HIS A 713 12.86 22.80 14.68
N LEU A 714 13.12 22.13 15.80
CA LEU A 714 12.51 20.85 16.11
C LEU A 714 11.07 21.08 16.55
N LEU A 715 10.11 20.57 15.80
CA LEU A 715 8.69 20.60 16.12
C LEU A 715 8.30 19.29 16.78
N HIS A 716 7.46 19.38 17.82
CA HIS A 716 6.84 18.26 18.52
C HIS A 716 5.34 18.26 18.23
N PHE A 717 4.76 17.08 18.15
CA PHE A 717 3.36 16.87 17.78
C PHE A 717 2.66 16.06 18.87
N ASP A 718 1.76 16.72 19.62
CA ASP A 718 0.94 16.09 20.64
C ASP A 718 -0.48 15.89 20.07
N VAL A 719 -0.96 14.65 20.07
CA VAL A 719 -2.32 14.30 19.67
C VAL A 719 -3.14 13.98 20.92
N THR A 720 -4.32 14.56 21.03
CA THR A 720 -5.29 14.29 22.10
C THR A 720 -6.61 13.85 21.49
N GLY A 721 -7.32 12.95 22.19
CA GLY A 721 -8.53 12.30 21.68
C GLY A 721 -8.24 10.98 20.95
N ASP A 722 -9.04 10.65 19.96
CA ASP A 722 -9.11 9.32 19.36
C ASP A 722 -8.24 9.22 18.10
N GLY A 723 -6.93 9.44 18.24
CA GLY A 723 -5.98 9.34 17.14
C GLY A 723 -4.53 9.37 17.57
N PHE A 724 -3.63 9.28 16.59
CA PHE A 724 -2.19 9.22 16.82
C PHE A 724 -1.40 9.80 15.63
N VAL A 725 -0.13 10.12 15.87
CA VAL A 725 0.82 10.47 14.80
C VAL A 725 1.28 9.17 14.14
N ARG A 726 0.91 8.98 12.87
CA ARG A 726 1.32 7.82 12.08
C ARG A 726 2.75 7.94 11.60
N GLY A 727 3.17 9.15 11.22
CA GLY A 727 4.52 9.41 10.76
C GLY A 727 4.79 10.89 10.52
N VAL A 728 6.06 11.24 10.36
CA VAL A 728 6.52 12.61 10.17
C VAL A 728 7.60 12.72 9.10
N GLY A 729 7.66 13.86 8.41
CA GLY A 729 8.65 14.13 7.39
C GLY A 729 8.96 15.62 7.23
N ASN A 730 10.04 15.94 6.52
CA ASN A 730 10.39 17.33 6.22
C ASN A 730 10.97 17.54 4.82
N GLY A 731 11.18 16.46 4.05
CA GLY A 731 11.74 16.50 2.69
C GLY A 731 13.23 16.82 2.63
N ASP A 732 13.97 16.75 3.73
CA ASP A 732 15.44 16.85 3.76
C ASP A 732 16.05 15.51 3.28
N PRO A 733 16.79 15.48 2.16
CA PRO A 733 17.39 14.25 1.63
C PRO A 733 18.49 13.68 2.50
N ASN A 734 19.02 14.48 3.44
CA ASN A 734 20.14 14.12 4.33
C ASN A 734 19.69 13.84 5.77
N SER A 735 18.38 13.87 6.05
CA SER A 735 17.88 13.66 7.41
C SER A 735 17.88 12.19 7.80
N HIS A 736 18.48 11.89 8.97
CA HIS A 736 18.44 10.58 9.62
C HIS A 736 17.51 10.56 10.84
N GLU A 737 16.65 11.58 10.99
CA GLU A 737 15.66 11.59 12.07
C GLU A 737 14.64 10.47 11.86
N SER A 738 14.11 9.91 12.96
CA SER A 738 13.08 8.89 12.93
C SER A 738 11.81 9.38 12.22
N ASP A 739 11.26 8.56 11.35
CA ASP A 739 10.02 8.84 10.63
C ASP A 739 8.76 8.63 11.50
N VAL A 740 8.87 7.82 12.57
CA VAL A 740 7.72 7.40 13.40
C VAL A 740 7.62 8.09 14.76
N LEU A 741 8.66 8.79 15.19
CA LEU A 741 8.58 9.56 16.44
C LEU A 741 7.78 10.85 16.22
N PRO A 742 6.94 11.30 17.18
CA PRO A 742 6.05 12.46 17.02
C PRO A 742 6.81 13.79 17.13
N LYS A 743 7.94 13.90 16.43
CA LYS A 743 8.77 15.10 16.36
C LYS A 743 9.59 15.12 15.08
N ARG A 744 9.78 16.30 14.48
CA ARG A 744 10.59 16.46 13.27
C ARG A 744 11.15 17.88 13.19
N ARG A 745 12.42 18.04 12.76
CA ARG A 745 12.94 19.35 12.41
C ARG A 745 12.25 19.91 11.18
N ALA A 746 12.00 21.21 11.18
CA ALA A 746 11.65 21.91 9.96
C ALA A 746 12.86 21.90 9.00
N TYR A 747 12.62 21.69 7.72
CA TYR A 747 13.62 21.85 6.66
C TYR A 747 13.18 22.94 5.70
N CYS A 748 14.04 23.96 5.51
CA CYS A 748 13.67 25.20 4.79
C CYS A 748 12.33 25.78 5.30
N GLY A 749 12.14 25.75 6.63
CA GLY A 749 10.96 26.28 7.31
C GLY A 749 9.72 25.36 7.31
N TRP A 750 9.74 24.17 6.72
CA TRP A 750 8.58 23.29 6.58
C TRP A 750 8.81 21.90 7.15
N CYS A 751 7.74 21.28 7.66
CA CYS A 751 7.65 19.85 7.93
C CYS A 751 6.19 19.37 7.81
N GLN A 752 5.98 18.06 7.88
CA GLN A 752 4.68 17.42 7.71
C GLN A 752 4.49 16.35 8.80
N ALA A 753 3.27 16.20 9.30
CA ALA A 753 2.83 15.06 10.08
C ALA A 753 1.60 14.41 9.45
N LEU A 754 1.56 13.10 9.50
CA LEU A 754 0.44 12.25 9.10
C LEU A 754 -0.30 11.85 10.38
N ILE A 755 -1.59 12.20 10.47
CA ILE A 755 -2.40 11.99 11.66
C ILE A 755 -3.53 11.03 11.32
N SER A 756 -3.61 9.91 12.03
CA SER A 756 -4.67 8.91 11.84
C SER A 756 -5.65 8.88 13.00
N THR A 757 -6.90 8.48 12.72
CA THR A 757 -7.92 8.19 13.73
C THR A 757 -7.84 6.76 14.22
N THR A 758 -8.40 6.50 15.40
CA THR A 758 -8.77 5.14 15.84
C THR A 758 -10.16 4.78 15.30
N LEU A 759 -10.42 3.47 15.20
CA LEU A 759 -11.73 2.97 14.76
C LEU A 759 -12.85 3.46 15.70
N GLY A 760 -13.87 4.09 15.13
CA GLY A 760 -15.00 4.65 15.89
C GLY A 760 -14.67 5.90 16.71
N GLY A 761 -13.51 6.51 16.53
CA GLY A 761 -13.09 7.73 17.19
C GLY A 761 -14.08 8.89 17.00
N LYS A 762 -14.15 9.81 17.95
CA LYS A 762 -15.15 10.92 17.99
C LYS A 762 -14.51 12.29 18.00
N SER A 763 -13.30 12.41 18.52
CA SER A 763 -12.63 13.70 18.70
C SER A 763 -11.13 13.56 18.45
N LEU A 764 -10.54 14.59 17.84
CA LEU A 764 -9.11 14.58 17.51
C LEU A 764 -8.58 16.02 17.48
N SER A 765 -7.63 16.32 18.35
CA SER A 765 -6.94 17.60 18.36
C SER A 765 -5.43 17.41 18.29
N LEU A 766 -4.76 18.20 17.45
CA LEU A 766 -3.33 18.18 17.22
C LEU A 766 -2.72 19.49 17.69
N ARG A 767 -1.73 19.40 18.58
CA ARG A 767 -0.91 20.53 19.02
C ARG A 767 0.51 20.39 18.47
N ALA A 768 0.99 21.42 17.80
CA ALA A 768 2.38 21.53 17.39
C ALA A 768 3.10 22.59 18.23
N TRP A 769 4.28 22.24 18.78
CA TRP A 769 5.05 23.14 19.60
C TRP A 769 6.57 22.96 19.40
N SER A 770 7.33 23.97 19.74
CA SER A 770 8.79 23.99 19.68
C SER A 770 9.31 25.01 20.68
N ASP A 771 10.54 24.84 21.14
CA ASP A 771 11.20 25.81 22.01
C ASP A 771 11.26 27.18 21.32
N LYS A 772 10.91 28.23 22.03
CA LYS A 772 10.98 29.63 21.58
C LYS A 772 10.06 30.01 20.41
N LEU A 773 9.10 29.17 20.06
CA LEU A 773 8.04 29.48 19.09
C LEU A 773 6.68 29.48 19.76
N GLU A 774 5.79 30.37 19.34
CA GLU A 774 4.37 30.27 19.72
C GLU A 774 3.79 28.98 19.14
N PRO A 775 3.16 28.14 19.97
CA PRO A 775 2.57 26.88 19.53
C PRO A 775 1.31 27.10 18.69
N ALA A 776 0.89 26.08 17.99
CA ALA A 776 -0.37 26.07 17.25
C ALA A 776 -1.18 24.80 17.53
N THR A 777 -2.50 24.92 17.51
CA THR A 777 -3.42 23.79 17.69
C THR A 777 -4.41 23.73 16.52
N LEU A 778 -4.80 22.51 16.15
CA LEU A 778 -5.78 22.22 15.12
C LEU A 778 -6.73 21.15 15.63
N ASP A 779 -8.02 21.47 15.65
CA ASP A 779 -9.06 20.49 15.85
C ASP A 779 -9.49 19.92 14.50
N LEU A 780 -9.43 18.60 14.37
CA LEU A 780 -9.89 17.91 13.18
C LEU A 780 -11.35 17.49 13.35
N THR A 781 -12.15 17.73 12.33
CA THR A 781 -13.53 17.25 12.28
C THR A 781 -13.53 15.76 11.97
N VAL A 782 -14.00 14.95 12.89
CA VAL A 782 -14.13 13.50 12.70
C VAL A 782 -15.47 13.23 12.01
N GLU A 783 -15.42 12.68 10.79
CA GLU A 783 -16.59 12.23 10.04
C GLU A 783 -16.90 10.79 10.47
N GLU A 784 -18.12 10.56 10.94
CA GLU A 784 -18.59 9.21 11.27
C GLU A 784 -18.95 8.46 10.00
N VAL A 785 -18.30 7.30 9.80
CA VAL A 785 -18.55 6.39 8.70
C VAL A 785 -18.83 4.98 9.23
N PRO A 786 -19.53 4.12 8.46
CA PRO A 786 -19.71 2.73 8.84
C PRO A 786 -18.36 2.05 9.07
N ALA A 787 -18.25 1.37 10.22
CA ALA A 787 -17.04 0.59 10.49
C ALA A 787 -16.87 -0.54 9.45
N PRO A 788 -15.65 -0.80 9.00
CA PRO A 788 -15.40 -1.95 8.14
C PRO A 788 -15.77 -3.24 8.87
N LEU A 789 -16.31 -4.21 8.13
CA LEU A 789 -16.55 -5.53 8.70
C LEU A 789 -15.21 -6.20 8.96
N CYS A 790 -14.93 -6.54 10.20
CA CYS A 790 -13.72 -7.21 10.64
C CYS A 790 -14.07 -8.53 11.32
N PRO A 791 -13.24 -9.57 11.24
CA PRO A 791 -13.38 -10.71 12.11
C PRO A 791 -13.02 -10.31 13.54
N LYS A 792 -13.50 -11.08 14.50
CA LYS A 792 -13.23 -10.84 15.90
C LYS A 792 -11.85 -11.40 16.26
N ASN A 793 -10.90 -10.50 16.60
CA ASN A 793 -9.57 -10.92 17.01
C ASN A 793 -9.62 -11.62 18.36
N VAL A 794 -8.75 -12.59 18.56
CA VAL A 794 -8.61 -13.33 19.81
C VAL A 794 -7.16 -13.40 20.24
N THR A 795 -6.94 -13.38 21.54
CA THR A 795 -5.63 -13.60 22.11
C THR A 795 -5.49 -15.07 22.47
N ASN A 796 -4.43 -15.69 21.98
CA ASN A 796 -4.09 -17.08 22.23
C ASN A 796 -2.76 -17.15 22.99
N TYR A 797 -2.75 -17.80 24.15
CA TYR A 797 -1.55 -18.00 24.95
C TYR A 797 -1.15 -19.47 24.87
N LEU A 798 0.05 -19.75 24.37
CA LEU A 798 0.67 -21.06 24.56
C LEU A 798 1.13 -21.13 26.02
N LEU A 799 0.64 -22.10 26.77
CA LEU A 799 1.09 -22.35 28.11
C LEU A 799 2.32 -23.25 28.07
N ASP A 800 3.47 -22.69 28.34
CA ASP A 800 4.74 -23.36 28.56
C ASP A 800 5.16 -23.17 30.00
N GLY A 801 6.23 -23.82 30.42
CA GLY A 801 6.73 -23.72 31.79
C GLY A 801 5.86 -24.45 32.82
N PHE A 802 5.13 -25.47 32.44
CA PHE A 802 4.48 -26.35 33.41
C PHE A 802 5.49 -27.03 34.30
N THR A 803 5.12 -27.16 35.56
CA THR A 803 5.82 -28.03 36.55
C THR A 803 4.86 -29.14 36.98
N MET A 804 5.39 -30.31 37.32
CA MET A 804 4.61 -31.46 37.72
C MET A 804 5.07 -31.94 39.12
N SER A 805 4.10 -32.21 39.99
CA SER A 805 4.36 -32.83 41.31
C SER A 805 4.87 -34.26 41.20
N ASP A 806 5.41 -34.80 42.27
CA ASP A 806 5.58 -36.23 42.40
C ASP A 806 4.28 -36.98 42.20
N VAL A 807 4.37 -38.20 41.70
CA VAL A 807 3.23 -39.09 41.50
C VAL A 807 2.92 -39.80 42.81
N THR A 808 1.65 -39.76 43.22
CA THR A 808 1.16 -40.36 44.46
C THR A 808 0.06 -41.40 44.19
N ASP A 809 -0.04 -42.41 45.06
CA ASP A 809 -1.12 -43.39 44.99
C ASP A 809 -2.45 -42.85 45.49
N GLU A 810 -2.42 -41.88 46.42
CA GLU A 810 -3.60 -41.23 46.96
C GLU A 810 -3.80 -39.87 46.29
N LYS A 811 -5.07 -39.45 46.20
CA LYS A 811 -5.43 -38.14 45.62
C LYS A 811 -4.87 -37.00 46.47
N PRO A 812 -3.92 -36.20 45.96
CA PRO A 812 -3.38 -35.05 46.68
C PRO A 812 -4.41 -33.89 46.73
N ASP A 813 -4.24 -32.97 47.70
CA ASP A 813 -5.01 -31.72 47.71
C ASP A 813 -4.44 -30.78 46.61
N PRO A 814 -5.23 -30.47 45.58
CA PRO A 814 -4.77 -29.60 44.50
C PRO A 814 -4.55 -28.16 44.96
N LEU A 815 -5.09 -27.75 46.12
CA LEU A 815 -5.00 -26.39 46.65
C LEU A 815 -3.93 -26.25 47.74
N VAL A 816 -3.14 -27.28 48.00
CA VAL A 816 -2.05 -27.19 48.93
C VAL A 816 -1.17 -25.95 48.69
N LYS A 817 -0.85 -25.22 49.73
CA LYS A 817 0.10 -24.13 49.65
C LYS A 817 1.48 -24.67 49.22
N ILE A 818 1.88 -24.32 48.03
CA ILE A 818 3.20 -24.67 47.52
C ILE A 818 4.11 -23.54 47.96
N SER A 819 5.02 -23.83 48.92
CA SER A 819 6.10 -22.91 49.29
C SER A 819 7.17 -22.87 48.16
N ASP A 820 8.03 -21.86 48.17
CA ASP A 820 9.15 -21.79 47.21
C ASP A 820 10.10 -23.03 47.35
N ASP A 821 10.20 -23.63 48.54
CA ASP A 821 10.94 -24.86 48.77
C ASP A 821 10.21 -26.10 48.20
N ASP A 822 8.88 -26.10 48.24
CA ASP A 822 8.07 -27.18 47.65
C ASP A 822 8.05 -27.09 46.12
N MET A 823 8.21 -25.91 45.55
CA MET A 823 8.36 -25.69 44.10
C MET A 823 9.64 -26.39 43.57
N ASN A 824 10.68 -26.51 44.37
CA ASN A 824 11.90 -27.24 44.01
C ASN A 824 11.67 -28.76 43.84
N SER A 825 10.57 -29.29 44.37
CA SER A 825 10.17 -30.67 44.19
C SER A 825 9.34 -30.91 42.93
N PHE A 826 8.83 -29.85 42.28
CA PHE A 826 8.11 -29.94 41.04
C PHE A 826 9.08 -30.01 39.86
N ILE A 827 8.95 -31.05 39.04
CA ILE A 827 9.83 -31.28 37.89
C ILE A 827 9.32 -30.40 36.72
N PRO A 828 10.18 -29.61 36.06
CA PRO A 828 9.79 -28.92 34.84
C PRO A 828 9.34 -29.92 33.76
N VAL A 829 8.20 -29.60 33.14
CA VAL A 829 7.64 -30.39 32.03
C VAL A 829 7.81 -29.59 30.75
N GLN A 830 8.51 -30.14 29.79
CA GLN A 830 8.63 -29.57 28.46
C GLN A 830 7.61 -30.22 27.52
N PHE A 831 6.72 -29.42 26.95
CA PHE A 831 5.73 -29.84 25.94
C PHE A 831 6.25 -29.59 24.53
N VAL A 832 7.24 -30.37 24.07
CA VAL A 832 7.74 -30.16 22.70
C VAL A 832 7.16 -31.12 21.68
N GLU A 833 6.60 -32.25 22.08
CA GLU A 833 6.03 -33.24 21.15
C GLU A 833 4.96 -34.15 21.76
N ALA A 834 4.29 -34.91 20.91
CA ALA A 834 3.21 -35.81 21.23
C ALA A 834 3.56 -36.91 22.32
N CYS A 835 4.70 -36.88 22.93
CA CYS A 835 5.13 -37.82 23.94
C CYS A 835 6.25 -37.25 24.82
N HIS A 836 5.98 -36.09 25.49
CA HIS A 836 7.00 -35.56 26.38
C HIS A 836 6.96 -36.23 27.74
N GLN A 837 8.12 -36.44 28.21
CA GLN A 837 8.39 -37.20 29.39
C GLN A 837 7.40 -38.36 29.51
N ARG A 838 7.71 -39.47 28.88
CA ARG A 838 7.05 -40.75 29.11
C ARG A 838 7.09 -41.04 30.60
N ASP A 839 6.18 -40.43 31.36
CA ASP A 839 5.94 -40.83 32.72
C ASP A 839 5.02 -42.03 32.70
N PHE A 840 5.58 -43.21 32.84
CA PHE A 840 4.86 -44.48 32.86
C PHE A 840 4.32 -44.83 34.23
N ARG A 841 4.49 -43.96 35.27
CA ARG A 841 3.98 -44.20 36.61
C ARG A 841 2.48 -43.98 36.64
N ASN A 842 1.75 -44.96 37.14
CA ASN A 842 0.33 -44.82 37.47
C ASN A 842 0.16 -43.99 38.72
N GLY A 843 -0.92 -43.23 38.86
CA GLY A 843 -1.25 -42.47 40.06
C GLY A 843 -1.66 -41.00 39.77
N TRP A 844 -1.75 -40.27 40.87
CA TRP A 844 -2.18 -38.85 40.86
C TRP A 844 -0.98 -37.95 40.75
N ARG A 845 -1.17 -36.85 40.03
CA ARG A 845 -0.20 -35.76 39.86
C ARG A 845 -0.87 -34.42 39.66
N ILE A 846 -0.18 -33.32 39.99
CA ILE A 846 -0.63 -31.94 39.79
C ILE A 846 0.33 -31.32 38.76
N TYR A 847 -0.22 -30.80 37.68
CA TYR A 847 0.47 -29.89 36.77
C TYR A 847 0.16 -28.47 37.18
N ARG A 848 1.15 -27.58 37.20
CA ARG A 848 0.98 -26.17 37.52
C ARG A 848 1.68 -25.28 36.51
N VAL A 849 1.02 -24.16 36.12
CA VAL A 849 1.59 -23.13 35.31
C VAL A 849 1.04 -21.76 35.72
N CYS A 850 1.87 -20.72 35.65
CA CYS A 850 1.49 -19.36 36.01
C CYS A 850 1.81 -18.42 34.82
N PRO A 851 0.98 -18.38 33.77
CA PRO A 851 1.22 -17.54 32.61
C PRO A 851 0.97 -16.08 32.93
N LYS A 852 1.73 -15.17 32.31
CA LYS A 852 1.48 -13.73 32.38
C LYS A 852 0.43 -13.35 31.33
N VAL A 853 -0.73 -12.85 31.76
CA VAL A 853 -1.86 -12.46 30.92
C VAL A 853 -1.88 -10.96 30.73
N GLN A 854 -1.77 -10.49 29.51
CA GLN A 854 -1.78 -9.04 29.21
C GLN A 854 -3.19 -8.44 29.25
N GLY A 855 -4.17 -9.10 28.62
CA GLY A 855 -5.56 -8.68 28.56
C GLY A 855 -6.44 -9.40 29.59
N GLY A 856 -7.39 -8.69 30.23
CA GLY A 856 -8.44 -9.33 31.04
C GLY A 856 -9.50 -9.92 30.13
N GLY A 857 -10.04 -11.11 30.47
CA GLY A 857 -11.03 -11.76 29.63
C GLY A 857 -11.53 -13.07 30.23
N THR A 858 -12.35 -13.74 29.45
CA THR A 858 -12.81 -15.09 29.71
C THR A 858 -12.05 -16.06 28.83
N TYR A 859 -11.52 -17.14 29.40
CA TYR A 859 -10.62 -18.06 28.70
C TYR A 859 -11.04 -19.50 28.88
N THR A 860 -10.66 -20.37 27.93
CA THR A 860 -10.70 -21.82 28.05
C THR A 860 -9.28 -22.38 27.92
N LEU A 861 -9.01 -23.55 28.49
CA LEU A 861 -7.79 -24.31 28.19
C LEU A 861 -8.10 -25.35 27.10
N ASN A 862 -7.28 -25.38 26.09
CA ASN A 862 -7.32 -26.37 25.02
C ASN A 862 -6.09 -27.26 25.09
N PHE A 863 -6.29 -28.53 25.34
CA PHE A 863 -5.26 -29.57 25.36
C PHE A 863 -5.20 -30.23 24.00
N SER A 864 -4.06 -30.17 23.32
CA SER A 864 -3.91 -30.84 22.03
C SER A 864 -4.01 -32.36 22.16
N TYR A 865 -3.56 -32.89 23.28
CA TYR A 865 -3.76 -34.30 23.64
C TYR A 865 -3.60 -34.51 25.13
N GLY A 866 -4.52 -35.26 25.75
CA GLY A 866 -4.44 -35.66 27.14
C GLY A 866 -4.84 -37.13 27.33
N ARG A 867 -4.21 -37.80 28.31
CA ARG A 867 -4.53 -39.14 28.78
C ARG A 867 -4.73 -39.14 30.27
N SER A 868 -5.94 -39.28 30.73
CA SER A 868 -6.25 -39.42 32.17
C SER A 868 -7.57 -40.14 32.38
N LEU A 869 -7.67 -40.80 33.53
CA LEU A 869 -8.92 -41.39 33.99
C LEU A 869 -9.83 -40.39 34.67
N TYR A 870 -9.22 -39.34 35.29
CA TYR A 870 -9.90 -38.30 36.03
C TYR A 870 -9.08 -37.03 36.00
N THR A 871 -9.73 -35.88 35.81
CA THR A 871 -9.06 -34.57 35.77
C THR A 871 -9.87 -33.51 36.51
N GLU A 872 -9.23 -32.68 37.32
CA GLU A 872 -9.78 -31.46 37.90
C GLU A 872 -8.93 -30.27 37.53
N ILE A 873 -9.57 -29.14 37.25
CA ILE A 873 -8.91 -27.91 36.83
C ILE A 873 -9.25 -26.79 37.79
N TYR A 874 -8.24 -26.08 38.24
CA TYR A 874 -8.32 -24.96 39.18
C TYR A 874 -7.59 -23.76 38.62
N VAL A 875 -8.17 -22.57 38.81
CA VAL A 875 -7.55 -21.29 38.45
C VAL A 875 -7.64 -20.34 39.65
N ASN A 876 -6.51 -19.83 40.12
CA ASN A 876 -6.42 -19.00 41.33
C ASN A 876 -7.16 -19.60 42.54
N GLY A 877 -7.03 -20.92 42.72
CA GLY A 877 -7.65 -21.69 43.80
C GLY A 877 -9.16 -21.93 43.65
N LYS A 878 -9.78 -21.48 42.55
CA LYS A 878 -11.19 -21.74 42.25
C LYS A 878 -11.30 -22.94 41.32
N HIS A 879 -12.20 -23.88 41.67
CA HIS A 879 -12.51 -25.01 40.80
C HIS A 879 -13.24 -24.55 39.53
N VAL A 880 -12.73 -24.97 38.39
CA VAL A 880 -13.30 -24.67 37.05
C VAL A 880 -14.10 -25.84 36.53
N GLU A 881 -13.52 -27.03 36.56
CA GLU A 881 -14.13 -28.21 35.99
C GLU A 881 -13.61 -29.53 36.61
N THR A 882 -14.49 -30.53 36.69
CA THR A 882 -14.14 -31.92 36.95
C THR A 882 -14.54 -32.75 35.75
N ILE A 883 -13.59 -33.54 35.23
CA ILE A 883 -13.80 -34.48 34.12
C ILE A 883 -13.66 -35.89 34.70
N ASP A 884 -14.78 -36.49 35.03
CA ASP A 884 -14.86 -37.85 35.57
C ASP A 884 -15.16 -38.88 34.44
N LYS A 885 -14.25 -38.91 33.50
CA LYS A 885 -14.25 -39.85 32.37
C LYS A 885 -12.87 -39.98 31.77
N TYR A 886 -12.61 -41.11 31.15
CA TYR A 886 -11.37 -41.30 30.40
C TYR A 886 -11.22 -40.28 29.27
N ILE A 887 -10.15 -39.49 29.33
CA ILE A 887 -9.73 -38.61 28.25
C ILE A 887 -8.64 -39.32 27.47
N ASN A 888 -8.84 -39.42 26.15
CA ASN A 888 -7.82 -39.89 25.21
C ASN A 888 -7.94 -39.07 23.91
N GLY A 889 -7.25 -37.93 23.85
CA GLY A 889 -7.29 -37.01 22.70
C GLY A 889 -7.38 -35.55 23.07
N GLN A 890 -7.83 -34.73 22.14
CA GLN A 890 -8.01 -33.29 22.33
C GLN A 890 -9.18 -32.98 23.27
N TYR A 891 -9.00 -31.97 24.12
CA TYR A 891 -10.02 -31.56 25.08
C TYR A 891 -9.97 -30.03 25.30
N THR A 892 -11.17 -29.41 25.42
CA THR A 892 -11.31 -28.00 25.79
C THR A 892 -12.14 -27.87 27.07
N THR A 893 -11.64 -27.08 28.05
CA THR A 893 -12.28 -26.88 29.34
C THR A 893 -13.49 -25.94 29.29
N LYS A 894 -14.24 -25.89 30.38
CA LYS A 894 -15.15 -24.78 30.65
C LYS A 894 -14.39 -23.46 30.74
N ALA A 895 -15.11 -22.37 30.50
CA ALA A 895 -14.56 -21.02 30.54
C ALA A 895 -14.32 -20.54 31.99
N PHE A 896 -13.27 -19.74 32.19
CA PHE A 896 -12.90 -19.05 33.42
C PHE A 896 -12.44 -17.63 33.14
N THR A 897 -12.50 -16.73 34.13
CA THR A 897 -12.15 -15.31 33.96
C THR A 897 -10.80 -15.02 34.60
N VAL A 898 -9.98 -14.21 33.92
CA VAL A 898 -8.68 -13.71 34.38
C VAL A 898 -8.67 -12.19 34.26
N ALA A 899 -8.11 -11.48 35.22
CA ALA A 899 -7.96 -10.02 35.17
C ALA A 899 -6.77 -9.59 34.29
N ALA A 900 -6.84 -8.38 33.75
CA ALA A 900 -5.75 -7.81 32.94
C ALA A 900 -4.46 -7.66 33.80
N GLY A 901 -3.33 -8.07 33.23
CA GLY A 901 -2.03 -8.02 33.88
C GLY A 901 -1.81 -9.07 34.99
N ASP A 902 -2.77 -9.99 35.16
CA ASP A 902 -2.72 -11.04 36.19
C ASP A 902 -1.77 -12.19 35.75
N THR A 903 -1.31 -12.95 36.74
CA THR A 903 -0.53 -14.18 36.56
C THR A 903 -1.32 -15.31 37.22
N PRO A 904 -2.34 -15.88 36.54
CA PRO A 904 -3.18 -16.89 37.13
C PRO A 904 -2.40 -18.15 37.49
N ASP A 905 -2.61 -18.65 38.72
CA ASP A 905 -2.13 -19.95 39.16
C ASP A 905 -3.08 -21.04 38.64
N ILE A 906 -2.71 -21.67 37.52
CA ILE A 906 -3.47 -22.73 36.85
C ILE A 906 -2.94 -24.07 37.33
N ARG A 907 -3.81 -24.88 37.95
CA ARG A 907 -3.48 -26.24 38.44
C ARG A 907 -4.40 -27.26 37.82
N ILE A 908 -3.80 -28.38 37.38
CA ILE A 908 -4.49 -29.47 36.74
C ILE A 908 -4.13 -30.74 37.50
N LEU A 909 -5.06 -31.26 38.29
CA LEU A 909 -4.94 -32.52 38.99
C LEU A 909 -5.38 -33.64 38.05
N MET A 910 -4.52 -34.62 37.84
CA MET A 910 -4.85 -35.76 36.98
C MET A 910 -4.60 -37.08 37.67
N HIS A 911 -5.50 -38.05 37.47
CA HIS A 911 -5.27 -39.45 37.75
C HIS A 911 -4.97 -40.18 36.46
N CYS A 912 -3.80 -40.69 36.33
CA CYS A 912 -3.28 -41.33 35.13
C CYS A 912 -3.01 -42.81 35.34
N GLN A 913 -3.46 -43.61 34.39
CA GLN A 913 -3.13 -45.02 34.30
C GLN A 913 -2.47 -45.28 32.94
N ASN A 914 -1.30 -45.88 32.99
CA ASN A 914 -0.59 -46.21 31.76
C ASN A 914 -1.05 -47.58 31.26
N GLU A 915 -1.80 -47.57 30.17
CA GLU A 915 -2.24 -48.79 29.50
C GLU A 915 -1.53 -49.04 28.17
N SER A 916 -0.58 -48.22 27.80
CA SER A 916 0.10 -48.30 26.50
C SER A 916 1.54 -47.80 26.56
N GLU A 917 2.31 -48.15 25.53
CA GLU A 917 3.70 -47.68 25.32
C GLU A 917 3.83 -46.14 25.14
N TYR A 918 2.70 -45.43 25.12
CA TYR A 918 2.68 -43.96 24.87
C TYR A 918 2.65 -43.10 26.16
N GLY A 919 2.70 -43.70 27.36
CA GLY A 919 2.69 -42.93 28.62
C GLY A 919 1.31 -42.37 29.01
N ALA A 920 1.28 -41.59 30.09
CA ALA A 920 0.09 -41.00 30.68
C ALA A 920 0.29 -39.50 30.97
N GLY A 921 -0.79 -38.74 31.12
CA GLY A 921 -0.77 -37.29 31.36
C GLY A 921 -0.95 -36.46 30.10
N PHE A 922 -0.34 -35.31 30.03
CA PHE A 922 -0.39 -34.48 28.83
C PHE A 922 0.60 -34.98 27.79
N ALA A 923 0.13 -34.98 26.56
CA ALA A 923 0.94 -35.09 25.37
C ALA A 923 0.63 -33.93 24.45
N GLY A 924 1.64 -33.21 23.96
CA GLY A 924 1.44 -32.01 23.13
C GLY A 924 1.19 -30.75 23.95
N ARG A 925 0.65 -29.74 23.31
CA ARG A 925 0.60 -28.35 23.80
C ARG A 925 -0.72 -28.05 24.52
N VAL A 926 -0.63 -27.13 25.48
CA VAL A 926 -1.81 -26.57 26.16
C VAL A 926 -1.94 -25.10 25.80
N GLU A 927 -3.08 -24.69 25.31
CA GLU A 927 -3.39 -23.30 24.97
C GLU A 927 -4.43 -22.74 25.92
N MET A 928 -4.28 -21.47 26.27
CA MET A 928 -5.34 -20.70 26.91
C MET A 928 -5.91 -19.72 25.85
N ILE A 929 -7.17 -19.97 25.49
CA ILE A 929 -7.85 -19.32 24.37
C ILE A 929 -8.90 -18.37 24.93
N GLU A 930 -8.88 -17.12 24.50
CA GLU A 930 -9.93 -16.13 24.84
C GLU A 930 -11.27 -16.56 24.24
N VAL A 931 -12.29 -16.62 25.12
CA VAL A 931 -13.70 -16.88 24.75
C VAL A 931 -14.37 -15.53 24.55
N ILE A 932 -14.92 -15.32 23.40
CA ILE A 932 -15.53 -14.06 23.03
C ILE A 932 -17.04 -14.11 23.17
#